data_aee4da760dbeb469ed4829f1d7b5df84
#
_entry.id   aee4da760dbeb469ed4829f1d7b5df84
#
_cell.length_a   1.000
_cell.length_b   1.000
_cell.length_c   1.000
_cell.angle_alpha   90.00
_cell.angle_beta   90.00
_cell.angle_gamma   90.00
#
_symmetry.space_group_name_H-M   'P 1'
#
loop_
_entity.id
_entity.type
_entity.pdbx_description
1 polymer ?
#
loop_
_entity_poly.entity_id
_entity_poly.type
_entity_poly.pdbx_seq_one_letter_code
_entity_poly.pdbx_strand_id
1 'polypeptide(L)'
;MSSKSSKRKKITAAQRKEVLNDFRTALESRQASIMGRREVLTGKAKFGIFGDGKEVPQLAMAKFFREGDWRSGYYRDQTFMLASGIMTLENFFAQLYGDTDLSANPDNGGRMMNNHFATRSLDEEGKWKDLMKQKNVSADISPTAGQMPRSLGLALASKVYRQEKDLHSLKQFTSKGDEVCFATIGDASTSEGHFFETLNAAAVLKVPLAVSVWDDGYGISVPIEHQTAKSSISEALKGFEKGKNDHTGIRIFKAKAWDYEGLMETYRKGVEVCRKEHIPVLFHITEVTQPQGHSTSGSHERYKPKERLEWEKEFDCILKMKQWILKGGIASEEELSDIEQKAVQRVKEARRNAWNNFQKPILRKRDDFIKKVNISTCRCLKVDKIDKLLQELARIGEPTRRDIISTGKKILRLICNTCTPQESTLKKIVTKWLNDEFADNQLRYSSHLYSQSKQSPFKIKEVPVVYENDAPMVNGREILVANYDHIFSKYPEALIFGEDVGHIGGVNQTLEGMQKKYGDLRISDTGIREATIIGQGLGMAMRGLRPIAEIQYFDYLLYGLQVVSDDLATLHYRTAGGQKAPLIISTRGHRLEGIWHSGSPLSMVINSIRGVHVLVPRNMTQAAGFYNTMMLSDDPALIIEPLNGYRLKEKMPANIGEFTVPLGKPEVMTEGTDVTLVTYGSCVRIAQDAVEQLRGFNVSVELIDVQTLLPFDLEHVIVKSLEKTNKIVFFDEDVPGGATAFMMQKVLEEQGGYRYLDAEPATVTAKDHRAAYSTDGDYFSNPNAEDVFEKIYSMMNEYNPGAYPVIF
;
A
#
# COMPACT_ATOMS: atom_id res chain seq x y z
N MET A 1 -16.74 56.93 22.50
CA MET A 1 -16.09 56.07 21.50
C MET A 1 -17.17 55.41 20.68
N SER A 2 -17.34 55.83 19.43
CA SER A 2 -18.42 55.42 18.52
C SER A 2 -18.22 54.03 18.03
N SER A 3 -19.13 53.11 18.38
CA SER A 3 -19.18 51.78 17.82
C SER A 3 -19.55 51.84 16.32
N LYS A 4 -18.59 51.62 15.45
CA LYS A 4 -18.89 51.37 14.03
C LYS A 4 -19.68 50.07 13.91
N SER A 5 -21.01 50.16 13.79
CA SER A 5 -21.90 49.12 13.35
C SER A 5 -21.46 48.72 11.94
N SER A 6 -20.75 47.60 11.77
CA SER A 6 -20.48 47.01 10.46
C SER A 6 -21.82 46.56 9.87
N LYS A 7 -22.30 47.22 8.84
CA LYS A 7 -23.47 46.76 8.07
C LYS A 7 -23.16 45.35 7.54
N ARG A 8 -23.77 44.32 8.15
CA ARG A 8 -23.70 42.94 7.62
C ARG A 8 -24.19 42.95 6.18
N LYS A 9 -23.36 42.49 5.24
CA LYS A 9 -23.79 42.24 3.85
C LYS A 9 -24.98 41.27 3.87
N LYS A 10 -26.08 41.63 3.26
CA LYS A 10 -27.24 40.72 3.09
C LYS A 10 -26.76 39.51 2.28
N ILE A 11 -26.93 38.31 2.85
CA ILE A 11 -26.65 37.04 2.19
C ILE A 11 -27.55 36.88 0.98
N THR A 12 -27.01 36.54 -0.19
CA THR A 12 -27.79 36.28 -1.40
C THR A 12 -28.60 34.99 -1.27
N ALA A 13 -29.63 34.83 -2.10
CA ALA A 13 -30.43 33.60 -2.14
C ALA A 13 -29.56 32.34 -2.43
N ALA A 14 -28.56 32.48 -3.29
CA ALA A 14 -27.62 31.39 -3.58
C ALA A 14 -26.77 31.04 -2.35
N GLN A 15 -26.20 32.01 -1.67
CA GLN A 15 -25.44 31.81 -0.42
C GLN A 15 -26.32 31.21 0.69
N ARG A 16 -27.56 31.65 0.83
CA ARG A 16 -28.54 31.06 1.77
C ARG A 16 -28.76 29.58 1.49
N LYS A 17 -28.99 29.23 0.21
CA LYS A 17 -29.18 27.84 -0.21
C LYS A 17 -27.94 26.99 0.09
N GLU A 18 -26.76 27.53 -0.14
CA GLU A 18 -25.48 26.87 0.13
C GLU A 18 -25.32 26.60 1.63
N VAL A 19 -25.50 27.57 2.49
CA VAL A 19 -25.41 27.44 3.95
C VAL A 19 -26.39 26.38 4.49
N LEU A 20 -27.65 26.38 4.01
CA LEU A 20 -28.63 25.39 4.44
C LEU A 20 -28.30 23.97 3.93
N ASN A 21 -27.72 23.86 2.75
CA ASN A 21 -27.23 22.58 2.25
C ASN A 21 -26.03 22.07 3.08
N ASP A 22 -25.12 22.94 3.48
CA ASP A 22 -24.01 22.60 4.35
C ASP A 22 -24.49 22.13 5.72
N PHE A 23 -25.45 22.86 6.31
CA PHE A 23 -26.06 22.48 7.58
C PHE A 23 -26.74 21.10 7.49
N ARG A 24 -27.50 20.84 6.42
CA ARG A 24 -28.07 19.53 6.15
C ARG A 24 -27.00 18.44 6.06
N THR A 25 -25.92 18.65 5.30
CA THR A 25 -24.86 17.67 5.12
C THR A 25 -24.13 17.37 6.44
N ALA A 26 -23.89 18.39 7.28
CA ALA A 26 -23.36 18.21 8.62
C ALA A 26 -24.26 17.32 9.49
N LEU A 27 -25.56 17.57 9.47
CA LEU A 27 -26.54 16.77 10.21
C LEU A 27 -26.61 15.33 9.71
N GLU A 28 -26.63 15.13 8.39
CA GLU A 28 -26.64 13.79 7.78
C GLU A 28 -25.39 13.00 8.18
N SER A 29 -24.20 13.62 8.15
CA SER A 29 -22.95 13.02 8.59
C SER A 29 -22.98 12.64 10.08
N ARG A 30 -23.44 13.55 10.96
CA ARG A 30 -23.57 13.29 12.40
C ARG A 30 -24.57 12.13 12.67
N GLN A 31 -25.70 12.13 12.00
CA GLN A 31 -26.68 11.07 12.14
C GLN A 31 -26.16 9.72 11.61
N ALA A 32 -25.38 9.73 10.53
CA ALA A 32 -24.71 8.54 10.02
C ALA A 32 -23.71 7.96 11.05
N SER A 33 -22.96 8.81 11.75
CA SER A 33 -22.06 8.40 12.85
C SER A 33 -22.81 7.75 14.01
N ILE A 34 -23.90 8.41 14.48
CA ILE A 34 -24.74 7.90 15.57
C ILE A 34 -25.35 6.54 15.21
N MET A 35 -25.88 6.44 13.99
CA MET A 35 -26.52 5.21 13.52
C MET A 35 -25.49 4.11 13.26
N GLY A 36 -24.34 4.45 12.66
CA GLY A 36 -23.24 3.51 12.47
C GLY A 36 -22.73 2.91 13.78
N ARG A 37 -22.55 3.74 14.82
CA ARG A 37 -22.23 3.27 16.17
C ARG A 37 -23.26 2.26 16.68
N ARG A 38 -24.54 2.53 16.48
CA ARG A 38 -25.64 1.63 16.88
C ARG A 38 -25.56 0.29 16.14
N GLU A 39 -25.28 0.30 14.82
CA GLU A 39 -25.14 -0.93 14.03
C GLU A 39 -23.99 -1.81 14.55
N VAL A 40 -22.90 -1.20 15.03
CA VAL A 40 -21.78 -1.94 15.66
C VAL A 40 -22.22 -2.51 17.01
N LEU A 41 -22.83 -1.71 17.87
CA LEU A 41 -23.26 -2.14 19.22
C LEU A 41 -24.34 -3.24 19.17
N THR A 42 -25.13 -3.29 18.09
CA THR A 42 -26.12 -4.36 17.85
C THR A 42 -25.56 -5.56 17.11
N GLY A 43 -24.25 -5.57 16.77
CA GLY A 43 -23.55 -6.70 16.17
C GLY A 43 -23.69 -6.83 14.66
N LYS A 44 -24.38 -5.92 13.96
CA LYS A 44 -24.52 -5.91 12.50
C LYS A 44 -23.23 -5.52 11.81
N ALA A 45 -22.47 -4.60 12.38
CA ALA A 45 -21.12 -4.26 11.97
C ALA A 45 -20.12 -4.68 13.05
N LYS A 46 -18.83 -4.84 12.68
CA LYS A 46 -17.81 -5.39 13.59
C LYS A 46 -17.00 -4.33 14.32
N PHE A 47 -16.80 -3.19 13.69
CA PHE A 47 -16.01 -2.09 14.22
C PHE A 47 -16.56 -0.77 13.68
N GLY A 48 -16.44 0.31 14.45
CA GLY A 48 -16.85 1.65 14.03
C GLY A 48 -15.91 2.71 14.56
N ILE A 49 -15.42 3.52 13.64
CA ILE A 49 -14.72 4.76 13.89
C ILE A 49 -15.35 5.84 13.02
N PHE A 50 -15.70 6.97 13.60
CA PHE A 50 -16.53 7.97 12.93
C PHE A 50 -15.92 9.37 13.05
N GLY A 51 -16.34 10.27 12.14
CA GLY A 51 -15.82 11.62 12.01
C GLY A 51 -16.63 12.70 12.71
N ASP A 52 -17.49 12.32 13.67
CA ASP A 52 -18.30 13.28 14.41
C ASP A 52 -17.48 14.33 15.16
N GLY A 53 -18.03 15.55 15.23
CA GLY A 53 -17.37 16.73 15.82
C GLY A 53 -16.48 17.50 14.85
N LYS A 54 -16.29 17.01 13.63
CA LYS A 54 -15.43 17.60 12.58
C LYS A 54 -16.25 18.04 11.35
N GLU A 55 -17.57 18.09 11.46
CA GLU A 55 -18.45 18.31 10.31
C GLU A 55 -18.22 19.67 9.67
N VAL A 56 -18.26 20.73 10.45
CA VAL A 56 -18.18 22.10 9.92
C VAL A 56 -16.82 22.43 9.28
N PRO A 57 -15.66 22.11 9.90
CA PRO A 57 -14.38 22.34 9.24
C PRO A 57 -14.21 21.51 7.96
N GLN A 58 -14.74 20.29 7.90
CA GLN A 58 -14.68 19.46 6.70
C GLN A 58 -15.58 19.99 5.57
N LEU A 59 -16.72 20.61 5.89
CA LEU A 59 -17.52 21.34 4.90
C LEU A 59 -16.71 22.50 4.29
N ALA A 60 -16.02 23.28 5.12
CA ALA A 60 -15.22 24.40 4.66
C ALA A 60 -14.07 23.93 3.74
N MET A 61 -13.36 22.86 4.13
CA MET A 61 -12.31 22.24 3.32
C MET A 61 -12.86 21.77 1.94
N ALA A 62 -14.02 21.11 1.93
CA ALA A 62 -14.63 20.56 0.72
C ALA A 62 -14.99 21.62 -0.33
N LYS A 63 -15.27 22.89 0.08
CA LYS A 63 -15.58 23.99 -0.82
C LYS A 63 -14.41 24.38 -1.74
N PHE A 64 -13.19 24.14 -1.31
CA PHE A 64 -11.98 24.52 -2.04
C PHE A 64 -11.29 23.34 -2.73
N PHE A 65 -11.87 22.15 -2.59
CA PHE A 65 -11.42 20.90 -3.24
C PHE A 65 -12.08 20.77 -4.62
N ARG A 66 -11.27 20.79 -5.67
CA ARG A 66 -11.71 20.82 -7.07
C ARG A 66 -11.49 19.47 -7.77
N GLU A 67 -12.09 19.30 -8.93
CA GLU A 67 -11.68 18.24 -9.86
C GLU A 67 -10.19 18.37 -10.19
N GLY A 68 -9.50 17.25 -10.28
CA GLY A 68 -8.05 17.16 -10.42
C GLY A 68 -7.27 17.20 -9.10
N ASP A 69 -7.79 17.84 -8.05
CA ASP A 69 -7.14 17.83 -6.73
C ASP A 69 -7.11 16.43 -6.12
N TRP A 70 -6.20 16.23 -5.18
CA TRP A 70 -6.03 14.97 -4.45
C TRP A 70 -6.24 15.14 -2.96
N ARG A 71 -6.89 14.16 -2.33
CA ARG A 71 -6.92 14.02 -0.88
C ARG A 71 -6.04 12.84 -0.45
N SER A 72 -5.17 13.05 0.54
CA SER A 72 -4.48 12.02 1.32
C SER A 72 -4.86 12.19 2.77
N GLY A 73 -5.87 11.48 3.22
CA GLY A 73 -6.50 11.70 4.52
C GLY A 73 -6.55 10.45 5.38
N TYR A 74 -7.40 10.51 6.38
CA TYR A 74 -7.59 9.43 7.33
C TYR A 74 -9.09 9.22 7.69
N TYR A 75 -9.37 8.23 8.46
CA TYR A 75 -10.69 7.65 8.75
C TYR A 75 -11.73 8.57 9.42
N ARG A 76 -11.48 9.87 9.62
CA ARG A 76 -12.49 10.79 10.18
C ARG A 76 -13.07 11.77 9.17
N ASP A 77 -12.72 11.68 7.89
CA ASP A 77 -13.10 12.65 6.86
C ASP A 77 -14.45 12.36 6.20
N GLN A 78 -15.35 11.64 6.86
CA GLN A 78 -16.64 11.25 6.27
C GLN A 78 -17.49 12.44 5.80
N THR A 79 -17.50 13.58 6.56
CA THR A 79 -18.26 14.75 6.15
C THR A 79 -17.66 15.40 4.90
N PHE A 80 -16.34 15.43 4.81
CA PHE A 80 -15.65 15.88 3.60
C PHE A 80 -16.04 15.02 2.37
N MET A 81 -16.11 13.71 2.52
CA MET A 81 -16.50 12.80 1.43
C MET A 81 -17.93 13.02 0.97
N LEU A 82 -18.88 13.20 1.93
CA LEU A 82 -20.28 13.53 1.64
C LEU A 82 -20.40 14.90 0.98
N ALA A 83 -19.75 15.93 1.53
CA ALA A 83 -19.81 17.31 1.05
C ALA A 83 -19.17 17.48 -0.33
N SER A 84 -18.13 16.70 -0.63
CA SER A 84 -17.47 16.67 -1.92
C SER A 84 -18.27 15.93 -3.00
N GLY A 85 -19.35 15.22 -2.62
CA GLY A 85 -20.17 14.41 -3.52
C GLY A 85 -19.51 13.11 -3.99
N ILE A 86 -18.43 12.70 -3.32
CA ILE A 86 -17.68 11.47 -3.64
C ILE A 86 -18.36 10.23 -3.07
N MET A 87 -18.98 10.37 -1.89
CA MET A 87 -19.66 9.31 -1.17
C MET A 87 -21.14 9.66 -0.94
N THR A 88 -22.01 8.67 -1.00
CA THR A 88 -23.42 8.76 -0.58
C THR A 88 -23.60 8.17 0.82
N LEU A 89 -24.73 8.43 1.47
CA LEU A 89 -25.10 7.79 2.74
C LEU A 89 -25.22 6.27 2.60
N GLU A 90 -25.68 5.79 1.45
CA GLU A 90 -25.79 4.34 1.18
C GLU A 90 -24.40 3.70 1.05
N ASN A 91 -23.44 4.35 0.36
CA ASN A 91 -22.05 3.88 0.30
C ASN A 91 -21.41 3.82 1.69
N PHE A 92 -21.65 4.82 2.55
CA PHE A 92 -21.17 4.83 3.94
C PHE A 92 -21.61 3.58 4.71
N PHE A 93 -22.89 3.20 4.63
CA PHE A 93 -23.40 2.02 5.31
C PHE A 93 -22.96 0.72 4.61
N ALA A 94 -22.88 0.68 3.29
CA ALA A 94 -22.36 -0.47 2.56
C ALA A 94 -20.91 -0.79 2.96
N GLN A 95 -20.07 0.25 3.08
CA GLN A 95 -18.70 0.11 3.58
C GLN A 95 -18.68 -0.40 5.04
N LEU A 96 -19.57 0.13 5.91
CA LEU A 96 -19.68 -0.31 7.31
C LEU A 96 -20.02 -1.80 7.44
N TYR A 97 -20.85 -2.33 6.52
CA TYR A 97 -21.22 -3.75 6.48
C TYR A 97 -20.19 -4.63 5.76
N GLY A 98 -19.17 -4.04 5.15
CA GLY A 98 -18.18 -4.75 4.36
C GLY A 98 -18.75 -5.33 3.07
N ASP A 99 -19.63 -4.57 2.40
CA ASP A 99 -20.21 -5.00 1.12
C ASP A 99 -19.11 -5.14 0.07
N THR A 100 -19.12 -6.29 -0.61
CA THR A 100 -18.13 -6.64 -1.64
C THR A 100 -18.54 -6.20 -3.05
N ASP A 101 -19.73 -5.67 -3.22
CA ASP A 101 -20.19 -5.08 -4.47
C ASP A 101 -19.60 -3.69 -4.68
N LEU A 102 -18.75 -3.54 -5.69
CA LEU A 102 -18.11 -2.26 -6.00
C LEU A 102 -19.08 -1.17 -6.45
N SER A 103 -20.31 -1.49 -6.83
CA SER A 103 -21.34 -0.49 -7.11
C SER A 103 -21.91 0.11 -5.82
N ALA A 104 -21.95 -0.65 -4.75
CA ALA A 104 -22.42 -0.22 -3.42
C ALA A 104 -21.28 0.33 -2.56
N ASN A 105 -20.10 -0.27 -2.65
CA ASN A 105 -18.90 0.11 -1.89
C ASN A 105 -17.70 0.30 -2.86
N PRO A 106 -17.67 1.42 -3.61
CA PRO A 106 -16.67 1.66 -4.64
C PRO A 106 -15.24 1.89 -4.09
N ASP A 107 -15.11 2.25 -2.82
CA ASP A 107 -13.81 2.55 -2.20
C ASP A 107 -12.91 1.31 -2.15
N ASN A 108 -13.47 0.15 -1.75
CA ASN A 108 -12.64 -1.00 -1.38
C ASN A 108 -13.28 -2.38 -1.59
N GLY A 109 -14.58 -2.46 -1.94
CA GLY A 109 -15.26 -3.75 -2.11
C GLY A 109 -15.18 -4.65 -0.86
N GLY A 110 -15.29 -4.09 0.34
CA GLY A 110 -15.30 -4.81 1.61
C GLY A 110 -13.92 -5.22 2.13
N ARG A 111 -12.82 -4.67 1.60
CA ARG A 111 -11.44 -5.03 1.99
C ARG A 111 -10.84 -4.11 3.05
N MET A 112 -11.41 -2.93 3.27
CA MET A 112 -11.01 -2.00 4.34
C MET A 112 -12.11 -1.85 5.37
N MET A 113 -11.77 -1.38 6.57
CA MET A 113 -12.72 -1.00 7.60
C MET A 113 -13.58 0.20 7.16
N ASN A 114 -14.65 0.48 7.90
CA ASN A 114 -15.45 1.69 7.67
C ASN A 114 -14.60 2.97 7.74
N ASN A 115 -15.03 3.96 7.00
CA ASN A 115 -14.37 5.28 6.91
C ASN A 115 -12.93 5.25 6.37
N HIS A 116 -12.55 4.20 5.63
CA HIS A 116 -11.34 4.19 4.82
C HIS A 116 -11.75 4.43 3.36
N PHE A 117 -11.48 5.62 2.88
CA PHE A 117 -11.98 6.13 1.62
C PHE A 117 -10.98 5.98 0.48
N ALA A 118 -11.48 5.85 -0.74
CA ALA A 118 -10.71 5.87 -1.97
C ALA A 118 -11.61 6.28 -3.15
N THR A 119 -11.02 6.84 -4.20
CA THR A 119 -11.69 6.93 -5.50
C THR A 119 -11.00 6.00 -6.48
N ARG A 120 -11.74 5.48 -7.44
CA ARG A 120 -11.18 4.61 -8.46
C ARG A 120 -10.49 5.43 -9.55
N SER A 121 -9.17 5.33 -9.61
CA SER A 121 -8.32 5.97 -10.63
C SER A 121 -8.21 5.14 -11.91
N LEU A 122 -8.63 3.89 -11.87
CA LEU A 122 -8.55 2.92 -12.97
C LEU A 122 -9.95 2.49 -13.40
N ASP A 123 -10.07 2.16 -14.70
CA ASP A 123 -11.22 1.44 -15.25
C ASP A 123 -11.14 -0.08 -14.96
N GLU A 124 -12.09 -0.84 -15.50
CA GLU A 124 -12.17 -2.29 -15.31
C GLU A 124 -11.01 -3.06 -16.00
N GLU A 125 -10.36 -2.46 -16.99
CA GLU A 125 -9.20 -3.02 -17.69
C GLU A 125 -7.86 -2.61 -17.06
N GLY A 126 -7.89 -1.86 -15.95
CA GLY A 126 -6.70 -1.35 -15.25
C GLY A 126 -6.02 -0.15 -15.91
N LYS A 127 -6.69 0.51 -16.86
CA LYS A 127 -6.20 1.74 -17.50
C LYS A 127 -6.54 2.96 -16.65
N TRP A 128 -5.71 3.98 -16.74
CA TRP A 128 -5.97 5.25 -16.10
C TRP A 128 -7.21 5.93 -16.65
N LYS A 129 -8.09 6.36 -15.75
CA LYS A 129 -9.18 7.30 -16.06
C LYS A 129 -8.64 8.70 -16.27
N ASP A 130 -9.50 9.61 -16.72
CA ASP A 130 -9.22 11.04 -16.73
C ASP A 130 -9.36 11.61 -15.31
N LEU A 131 -8.24 11.68 -14.59
CA LEU A 131 -8.19 12.12 -13.19
C LEU A 131 -8.47 13.62 -13.03
N MET A 132 -8.46 14.38 -14.15
CA MET A 132 -8.81 15.80 -14.15
C MET A 132 -10.31 16.05 -14.20
N LYS A 133 -11.12 15.01 -14.48
CA LYS A 133 -12.60 15.08 -14.49
C LYS A 133 -13.23 14.49 -13.23
N GLN A 134 -12.43 14.23 -12.21
CA GLN A 134 -12.91 13.75 -10.92
C GLN A 134 -12.13 14.37 -9.77
N LYS A 135 -12.72 14.36 -8.60
CA LYS A 135 -12.06 14.61 -7.32
C LYS A 135 -11.35 13.34 -6.89
N ASN A 136 -10.06 13.40 -6.58
CA ASN A 136 -9.26 12.20 -6.36
C ASN A 136 -8.99 12.00 -4.86
N VAL A 137 -9.19 10.78 -4.39
CA VAL A 137 -8.90 10.36 -3.02
C VAL A 137 -7.96 9.16 -3.06
N SER A 138 -6.74 9.34 -2.58
CA SER A 138 -5.81 8.23 -2.40
C SER A 138 -6.32 7.32 -1.27
N ALA A 139 -6.23 6.01 -1.47
CA ALA A 139 -6.82 5.05 -0.53
C ALA A 139 -6.26 5.20 0.88
N ASP A 140 -7.15 5.37 1.86
CA ASP A 140 -6.76 5.55 3.25
C ASP A 140 -6.07 4.29 3.81
N ILE A 141 -5.25 4.51 4.84
CA ILE A 141 -4.62 3.48 5.68
C ILE A 141 -4.90 3.79 7.15
N SER A 142 -4.85 2.76 7.98
CA SER A 142 -5.08 2.90 9.43
C SER A 142 -3.86 3.36 10.24
N PRO A 143 -2.61 3.01 9.88
CA PRO A 143 -1.45 3.46 10.62
C PRO A 143 -1.40 4.97 10.76
N THR A 144 -1.16 5.43 11.99
CA THR A 144 -1.18 6.84 12.37
C THR A 144 -0.12 7.62 11.60
N ALA A 145 -0.51 8.73 10.98
CA ALA A 145 0.32 9.56 10.09
C ALA A 145 0.88 8.87 8.83
N GLY A 146 0.56 7.60 8.57
CA GLY A 146 1.07 6.84 7.43
C GLY A 146 0.68 7.43 6.05
N GLN A 147 -0.39 8.23 5.99
CA GLN A 147 -0.80 8.94 4.78
C GLN A 147 0.10 10.15 4.45
N MET A 148 0.89 10.63 5.40
CA MET A 148 1.69 11.85 5.23
C MET A 148 2.82 11.69 4.19
N PRO A 149 3.65 10.63 4.20
CA PRO A 149 4.69 10.44 3.20
C PRO A 149 4.15 10.46 1.76
N ARG A 150 3.02 9.80 1.51
CA ARG A 150 2.36 9.76 0.20
C ARG A 150 1.85 11.15 -0.23
N SER A 151 1.36 11.96 0.71
CA SER A 151 0.85 13.30 0.42
C SER A 151 1.92 14.21 -0.18
N LEU A 152 3.18 14.02 0.24
CA LEU A 152 4.34 14.72 -0.34
C LEU A 152 4.47 14.43 -1.83
N GLY A 153 4.41 13.15 -2.23
CA GLY A 153 4.52 12.75 -3.62
C GLY A 153 3.37 13.22 -4.49
N LEU A 154 2.13 13.14 -3.96
CA LEU A 154 0.95 13.68 -4.64
C LEU A 154 1.07 15.19 -4.91
N ALA A 155 1.62 15.95 -3.96
CA ALA A 155 1.86 17.38 -4.13
C ALA A 155 3.06 17.66 -5.07
N LEU A 156 4.16 16.89 -4.94
CA LEU A 156 5.35 17.08 -5.77
C LEU A 156 5.07 16.83 -7.25
N ALA A 157 4.19 15.88 -7.58
CA ALA A 157 3.77 15.65 -8.96
C ALA A 157 3.23 16.93 -9.62
N SER A 158 2.46 17.77 -8.90
CA SER A 158 1.99 19.06 -9.42
C SER A 158 3.14 20.00 -9.76
N LYS A 159 4.19 20.04 -8.93
CA LYS A 159 5.39 20.84 -9.22
C LYS A 159 6.10 20.33 -10.48
N VAL A 160 6.30 19.01 -10.59
CA VAL A 160 6.91 18.37 -11.76
C VAL A 160 6.11 18.72 -13.01
N TYR A 161 4.80 18.48 -13.01
CA TYR A 161 3.91 18.84 -14.13
C TYR A 161 3.89 20.33 -14.47
N ARG A 162 4.13 21.23 -13.51
CA ARG A 162 4.21 22.68 -13.75
C ARG A 162 5.50 23.06 -14.47
N GLN A 163 6.61 22.43 -14.15
CA GLN A 163 7.93 22.83 -14.61
C GLN A 163 8.40 22.04 -15.84
N GLU A 164 8.05 20.75 -15.95
CA GLU A 164 8.40 19.89 -17.08
C GLU A 164 7.36 20.01 -18.20
N LYS A 165 7.71 20.81 -19.23
CA LYS A 165 6.79 21.14 -20.31
C LYS A 165 6.40 19.95 -21.18
N ASP A 166 7.28 18.97 -21.33
CA ASP A 166 7.04 17.76 -22.13
C ASP A 166 5.89 16.91 -21.54
N LEU A 167 5.64 17.06 -20.23
CA LEU A 167 4.54 16.39 -19.54
C LEU A 167 3.18 17.10 -19.71
N HIS A 168 3.12 18.29 -20.29
CA HIS A 168 1.86 19.01 -20.50
C HIS A 168 0.90 18.31 -21.49
N SER A 169 1.40 17.33 -22.24
CA SER A 169 0.59 16.46 -23.09
C SER A 169 -0.28 15.48 -22.29
N LEU A 170 0.09 15.18 -21.06
CA LEU A 170 -0.58 14.21 -20.17
C LEU A 170 -1.82 14.81 -19.49
N LYS A 171 -2.77 15.32 -20.29
CA LYS A 171 -3.95 16.09 -19.85
C LYS A 171 -4.87 15.33 -18.89
N GLN A 172 -4.85 14.00 -18.91
CA GLN A 172 -5.64 13.17 -17.98
C GLN A 172 -5.09 13.18 -16.54
N PHE A 173 -3.86 13.66 -16.31
CA PHE A 173 -3.21 13.67 -15.00
C PHE A 173 -3.06 15.08 -14.42
N THR A 174 -3.06 16.11 -15.26
CA THR A 174 -2.75 17.47 -14.80
C THR A 174 -3.32 18.58 -15.68
N SER A 175 -3.64 19.70 -15.04
CA SER A 175 -3.83 21.00 -15.70
C SER A 175 -2.60 21.88 -15.42
N LYS A 176 -1.46 21.50 -15.99
CA LYS A 176 -0.17 22.20 -15.86
C LYS A 176 0.26 22.41 -14.40
N GLY A 177 -0.01 21.42 -13.53
CA GLY A 177 0.39 21.44 -12.13
C GLY A 177 -0.40 22.40 -11.23
N ASP A 178 -1.66 22.68 -11.55
CA ASP A 178 -2.54 23.54 -10.72
C ASP A 178 -3.21 22.77 -9.56
N GLU A 179 -3.07 21.45 -9.52
CA GLU A 179 -3.70 20.59 -8.53
C GLU A 179 -3.03 20.71 -7.15
N VAL A 180 -3.86 20.70 -6.09
CA VAL A 180 -3.41 20.72 -4.68
C VAL A 180 -3.63 19.35 -4.07
N CYS A 181 -2.68 18.91 -3.24
CA CYS A 181 -2.88 17.77 -2.35
C CYS A 181 -3.38 18.27 -0.99
N PHE A 182 -4.58 17.84 -0.61
CA PHE A 182 -5.19 18.06 0.70
C PHE A 182 -4.88 16.86 1.61
N ALA A 183 -4.08 17.08 2.64
CA ALA A 183 -3.81 16.07 3.66
C ALA A 183 -4.59 16.38 4.93
N THR A 184 -5.05 15.35 5.64
CA THR A 184 -5.74 15.49 6.93
C THR A 184 -5.11 14.59 7.97
N ILE A 185 -5.04 15.08 9.21
CA ILE A 185 -4.42 14.39 10.33
C ILE A 185 -5.02 14.86 11.65
N GLY A 186 -5.08 13.98 12.66
CA GLY A 186 -5.40 14.37 14.05
C GLY A 186 -4.19 14.98 14.74
N ASP A 187 -4.44 15.84 15.73
CA ASP A 187 -3.39 16.50 16.54
C ASP A 187 -2.43 15.48 17.18
N ALA A 188 -2.95 14.43 17.80
CA ALA A 188 -2.13 13.38 18.41
C ALA A 188 -1.22 12.68 17.38
N SER A 189 -1.71 12.49 16.18
CA SER A 189 -0.94 11.85 15.10
C SER A 189 0.21 12.71 14.59
N THR A 190 0.22 14.01 14.90
CA THR A 190 1.35 14.90 14.57
C THR A 190 2.61 14.60 15.37
N SER A 191 2.53 13.77 16.41
CA SER A 191 3.71 13.28 17.17
C SER A 191 4.56 12.26 16.39
N GLU A 192 4.00 11.65 15.33
CA GLU A 192 4.72 10.70 14.50
C GLU A 192 5.80 11.37 13.65
N GLY A 193 6.95 10.70 13.51
CA GLY A 193 8.08 11.20 12.70
C GLY A 193 7.69 11.49 11.25
N HIS A 194 6.82 10.68 10.64
CA HIS A 194 6.31 10.85 9.28
C HIS A 194 5.67 12.22 9.04
N PHE A 195 5.02 12.81 10.05
CA PHE A 195 4.43 14.14 9.94
C PHE A 195 5.51 15.24 9.80
N PHE A 196 6.49 15.25 10.71
CA PHE A 196 7.58 16.26 10.70
C PHE A 196 8.45 16.11 9.46
N GLU A 197 8.82 14.90 9.12
CA GLU A 197 9.61 14.57 7.93
C GLU A 197 8.92 15.05 6.64
N THR A 198 7.61 14.78 6.52
CA THR A 198 6.80 15.24 5.38
C THR A 198 6.73 16.75 5.29
N LEU A 199 6.49 17.45 6.41
CA LEU A 199 6.40 18.92 6.40
C LEU A 199 7.73 19.58 6.06
N ASN A 200 8.83 19.07 6.62
CA ASN A 200 10.17 19.53 6.29
C ASN A 200 10.46 19.37 4.79
N ALA A 201 10.24 18.19 4.28
CA ALA A 201 10.43 17.91 2.86
C ALA A 201 9.53 18.77 1.97
N ALA A 202 8.24 18.93 2.33
CA ALA A 202 7.32 19.79 1.59
C ALA A 202 7.77 21.26 1.55
N ALA A 203 8.29 21.79 2.67
CA ALA A 203 8.83 23.15 2.75
C ALA A 203 10.05 23.33 1.85
N VAL A 204 11.02 22.40 1.91
CA VAL A 204 12.23 22.40 1.09
C VAL A 204 11.91 22.30 -0.39
N LEU A 205 11.02 21.39 -0.75
CA LEU A 205 10.62 21.11 -2.15
C LEU A 205 9.65 22.16 -2.71
N LYS A 206 9.01 22.98 -1.87
CA LYS A 206 8.01 23.99 -2.29
C LYS A 206 6.91 23.34 -3.13
N VAL A 207 6.04 22.59 -2.51
CA VAL A 207 4.98 21.81 -3.14
C VAL A 207 3.58 22.25 -2.68
N PRO A 208 2.53 22.11 -3.50
CA PRO A 208 1.17 22.49 -3.14
C PRO A 208 0.51 21.45 -2.22
N LEU A 209 0.99 21.37 -0.97
CA LEU A 209 0.47 20.51 0.08
C LEU A 209 -0.30 21.34 1.11
N ALA A 210 -1.60 21.04 1.27
CA ALA A 210 -2.50 21.70 2.23
C ALA A 210 -2.86 20.70 3.34
N VAL A 211 -2.24 20.85 4.52
CA VAL A 211 -2.42 19.93 5.66
C VAL A 211 -3.41 20.53 6.66
N SER A 212 -4.49 19.81 6.95
CA SER A 212 -5.46 20.16 8.00
C SER A 212 -5.24 19.28 9.23
N VAL A 213 -4.97 19.90 10.37
CA VAL A 213 -4.85 19.23 11.67
C VAL A 213 -6.14 19.44 12.44
N TRP A 214 -6.85 18.34 12.74
CA TRP A 214 -8.06 18.31 13.55
C TRP A 214 -7.66 18.16 15.02
N ASP A 215 -7.64 19.28 15.77
CA ASP A 215 -7.16 19.32 17.16
C ASP A 215 -8.33 19.25 18.14
N ASP A 216 -8.55 18.03 18.69
CA ASP A 216 -9.49 17.78 19.78
C ASP A 216 -8.78 17.66 21.15
N GLY A 217 -7.47 17.83 21.18
CA GLY A 217 -6.67 17.84 22.40
C GLY A 217 -6.42 16.47 23.02
N TYR A 218 -6.72 15.38 22.32
CA TYR A 218 -6.60 14.01 22.85
C TYR A 218 -6.12 13.00 21.81
N GLY A 219 -5.18 12.14 22.20
CA GLY A 219 -4.82 10.91 21.49
C GLY A 219 -5.46 9.70 22.16
N ILE A 220 -6.69 9.34 21.78
CA ILE A 220 -7.55 8.43 22.51
C ILE A 220 -7.84 8.97 23.91
N SER A 221 -7.03 8.60 24.91
CA SER A 221 -7.13 9.03 26.32
C SER A 221 -6.00 9.95 26.78
N VAL A 222 -4.96 10.11 25.95
CA VAL A 222 -3.75 10.89 26.30
C VAL A 222 -3.96 12.36 25.93
N PRO A 223 -3.93 13.29 26.92
CA PRO A 223 -4.06 14.71 26.65
C PRO A 223 -2.87 15.29 25.86
N ILE A 224 -3.11 16.41 25.19
CA ILE A 224 -2.16 17.05 24.26
C ILE A 224 -0.83 17.46 24.92
N GLU A 225 -0.82 17.80 26.22
CA GLU A 225 0.39 18.15 26.96
C GLU A 225 1.43 17.02 27.04
N HIS A 226 1.02 15.78 26.84
CA HIS A 226 1.93 14.62 26.78
C HIS A 226 2.32 14.23 25.35
N GLN A 227 1.83 14.93 24.34
CA GLN A 227 2.02 14.58 22.95
C GLN A 227 2.73 15.66 22.13
N THR A 228 2.40 16.92 22.35
CA THR A 228 2.87 18.03 21.50
C THR A 228 3.55 19.10 22.31
N ALA A 229 4.77 19.46 21.95
CA ALA A 229 5.50 20.58 22.55
C ALA A 229 4.65 21.86 22.54
N LYS A 230 4.64 22.60 23.67
CA LYS A 230 3.79 23.78 23.89
C LYS A 230 2.27 23.51 23.82
N SER A 231 1.84 22.23 23.85
CA SER A 231 0.45 21.81 23.71
C SER A 231 -0.25 22.44 22.49
N SER A 232 0.51 22.70 21.42
CA SER A 232 -0.01 23.32 20.19
C SER A 232 0.92 23.08 19.01
N ILE A 233 0.44 22.37 18.00
CA ILE A 233 1.25 22.05 16.82
C ILE A 233 1.66 23.31 16.04
N SER A 234 0.81 24.32 15.93
CA SER A 234 1.17 25.56 15.25
C SER A 234 2.23 26.39 16.00
N GLU A 235 2.25 26.32 17.34
CA GLU A 235 3.33 26.94 18.11
C GLU A 235 4.63 26.13 18.09
N ALA A 236 4.52 24.80 18.04
CA ALA A 236 5.67 23.91 17.87
C ALA A 236 6.35 24.13 16.50
N LEU A 237 5.55 24.33 15.45
CA LEU A 237 6.00 24.52 14.06
C LEU A 237 6.30 25.99 13.70
N LYS A 238 6.30 26.92 14.63
CA LYS A 238 6.52 28.35 14.34
C LYS A 238 7.86 28.62 13.62
N GLY A 239 8.89 27.82 13.89
CA GLY A 239 10.17 27.90 13.20
C GLY A 239 10.14 27.44 11.74
N PHE A 240 9.10 26.71 11.30
CA PHE A 240 8.88 26.33 9.92
C PHE A 240 8.13 27.42 9.10
N GLU A 241 7.57 28.44 9.77
CA GLU A 241 6.78 29.46 9.08
C GLU A 241 7.66 30.34 8.21
N LYS A 242 7.28 30.46 6.92
CA LYS A 242 8.03 31.23 5.94
C LYS A 242 7.98 32.72 6.25
N GLY A 243 9.10 33.30 6.65
CA GLY A 243 9.29 34.73 6.80
C GLY A 243 9.42 35.46 5.45
N LYS A 244 9.51 36.77 5.51
CA LYS A 244 9.56 37.63 4.31
C LYS A 244 10.79 37.35 3.42
N ASN A 245 11.92 37.06 4.04
CA ASN A 245 13.20 36.84 3.34
C ASN A 245 13.59 35.37 3.20
N ASP A 246 12.76 34.45 3.67
CA ASP A 246 13.06 33.02 3.59
C ASP A 246 12.79 32.46 2.22
N HIS A 247 13.67 31.59 1.74
CA HIS A 247 13.49 30.88 0.47
C HIS A 247 12.51 29.73 0.59
N THR A 248 12.43 29.09 1.75
CA THR A 248 11.61 27.90 2.04
C THR A 248 10.74 28.16 3.27
N GLY A 249 9.82 27.25 3.56
CA GLY A 249 8.95 27.31 4.73
C GLY A 249 7.49 27.04 4.36
N ILE A 250 6.63 27.05 5.37
CA ILE A 250 5.18 26.83 5.24
C ILE A 250 4.39 28.08 5.62
N ARG A 251 3.10 28.11 5.31
CA ARG A 251 2.16 29.08 5.90
C ARG A 251 1.29 28.40 6.92
N ILE A 252 1.11 29.03 8.08
CA ILE A 252 0.28 28.51 9.18
C ILE A 252 -0.98 29.37 9.30
N PHE A 253 -2.14 28.73 9.23
CA PHE A 253 -3.45 29.33 9.44
C PHE A 253 -4.14 28.65 10.63
N LYS A 254 -4.85 29.45 11.45
CA LYS A 254 -5.59 28.94 12.60
C LYS A 254 -7.06 29.29 12.47
N ALA A 255 -7.94 28.37 12.80
CA ALA A 255 -9.38 28.59 12.92
C ALA A 255 -9.96 27.70 14.02
N LYS A 256 -11.12 28.10 14.58
CA LYS A 256 -11.89 27.28 15.52
C LYS A 256 -12.85 26.39 14.75
N ALA A 257 -13.00 25.13 15.15
CA ALA A 257 -13.82 24.13 14.46
C ALA A 257 -15.29 24.51 14.37
N TRP A 258 -15.78 25.34 15.26
CA TRP A 258 -17.17 25.78 15.34
C TRP A 258 -17.44 27.14 14.66
N ASP A 259 -16.42 27.85 14.19
CA ASP A 259 -16.56 29.14 13.50
C ASP A 259 -16.67 28.94 11.98
N TYR A 260 -17.91 28.73 11.49
CA TYR A 260 -18.18 28.47 10.07
C TYR A 260 -17.64 29.56 9.14
N GLU A 261 -17.87 30.87 9.47
CA GLU A 261 -17.42 31.97 8.63
C GLU A 261 -15.89 32.11 8.62
N GLY A 262 -15.26 31.99 9.82
CA GLY A 262 -13.81 31.99 9.97
C GLY A 262 -13.13 30.84 9.24
N LEU A 263 -13.72 29.65 9.25
CA LEU A 263 -13.22 28.49 8.53
C LEU A 263 -13.25 28.71 7.02
N MET A 264 -14.37 29.22 6.47
CA MET A 264 -14.49 29.51 5.04
C MET A 264 -13.42 30.49 4.54
N GLU A 265 -13.17 31.57 5.32
CA GLU A 265 -12.15 32.56 4.95
C GLU A 265 -10.74 32.01 5.11
N THR A 266 -10.49 31.20 6.13
CA THR A 266 -9.21 30.54 6.39
C THR A 266 -8.82 29.61 5.25
N TYR A 267 -9.71 28.69 4.86
CA TYR A 267 -9.46 27.78 3.74
C TYR A 267 -9.34 28.51 2.41
N ARG A 268 -10.18 29.54 2.17
CA ARG A 268 -10.09 30.33 0.94
C ARG A 268 -8.69 30.95 0.78
N LYS A 269 -8.16 31.60 1.82
CA LYS A 269 -6.83 32.23 1.80
C LYS A 269 -5.71 31.22 1.66
N GLY A 270 -5.72 30.20 2.50
CA GLY A 270 -4.64 29.23 2.55
C GLY A 270 -4.55 28.38 1.28
N VAL A 271 -5.68 27.89 0.75
CA VAL A 271 -5.68 27.10 -0.49
C VAL A 271 -5.28 27.94 -1.71
N GLU A 272 -5.65 29.23 -1.72
CA GLU A 272 -5.24 30.14 -2.80
C GLU A 272 -3.71 30.31 -2.84
N VAL A 273 -3.07 30.54 -1.70
CA VAL A 273 -1.60 30.62 -1.55
C VAL A 273 -0.96 29.28 -1.97
N CYS A 274 -1.45 28.19 -1.43
CA CYS A 274 -0.95 26.84 -1.73
C CYS A 274 -0.94 26.55 -3.23
N ARG A 275 -2.06 26.79 -3.90
CA ARG A 275 -2.26 26.52 -5.34
C ARG A 275 -1.42 27.43 -6.24
N LYS A 276 -1.43 28.74 -5.99
CA LYS A 276 -0.74 29.73 -6.85
C LYS A 276 0.78 29.69 -6.66
N GLU A 277 1.22 29.68 -5.42
CA GLU A 277 2.62 29.88 -5.05
C GLU A 277 3.40 28.58 -4.82
N HIS A 278 2.71 27.42 -4.73
CA HIS A 278 3.29 26.14 -4.32
C HIS A 278 4.03 26.25 -2.96
N ILE A 279 3.44 27.00 -2.02
CA ILE A 279 3.90 27.07 -0.64
C ILE A 279 3.01 26.10 0.16
N PRO A 280 3.59 25.14 0.90
CA PRO A 280 2.81 24.26 1.77
C PRO A 280 2.07 25.06 2.83
N VAL A 281 0.86 24.61 3.18
CA VAL A 281 0.01 25.29 4.14
C VAL A 281 -0.40 24.31 5.24
N LEU A 282 -0.31 24.76 6.49
CA LEU A 282 -0.86 24.07 7.65
C LEU A 282 -2.11 24.82 8.14
N PHE A 283 -3.24 24.15 8.16
CA PHE A 283 -4.49 24.59 8.80
C PHE A 283 -4.57 23.93 10.18
N HIS A 284 -4.32 24.67 11.24
CA HIS A 284 -4.51 24.22 12.62
C HIS A 284 -5.95 24.53 13.05
N ILE A 285 -6.82 23.53 12.99
CA ILE A 285 -8.21 23.66 13.37
C ILE A 285 -8.34 23.25 14.84
N THR A 286 -8.49 24.24 15.69
CA THR A 286 -8.54 24.09 17.15
C THR A 286 -9.97 23.95 17.66
N GLU A 287 -10.12 23.55 18.93
CA GLU A 287 -11.43 23.42 19.59
C GLU A 287 -12.36 22.44 18.84
N VAL A 288 -11.80 21.38 18.28
CA VAL A 288 -12.56 20.27 17.71
C VAL A 288 -13.18 19.46 18.84
N THR A 289 -14.39 18.97 18.64
CA THR A 289 -15.07 18.07 19.58
C THR A 289 -15.09 16.63 19.05
N GLN A 290 -15.37 15.67 19.93
CA GLN A 290 -15.53 14.26 19.55
C GLN A 290 -16.66 13.61 20.35
N PRO A 291 -17.93 13.91 20.02
CA PRO A 291 -19.10 13.60 20.83
C PRO A 291 -19.32 12.13 21.14
N GLN A 292 -18.86 11.22 20.29
CA GLN A 292 -18.99 9.77 20.51
C GLN A 292 -17.70 9.11 21.02
N GLY A 293 -16.67 9.88 21.37
CA GLY A 293 -15.35 9.38 21.75
C GLY A 293 -14.56 8.83 20.56
N HIS A 294 -13.45 8.15 20.84
CA HIS A 294 -12.48 7.76 19.80
C HIS A 294 -13.05 6.71 18.82
N SER A 295 -13.69 5.66 19.35
CA SER A 295 -14.24 4.55 18.56
C SER A 295 -15.36 3.83 19.33
N THR A 296 -15.90 2.78 18.72
CA THR A 296 -16.92 1.93 19.39
C THR A 296 -16.34 1.03 20.50
N SER A 297 -15.03 0.96 20.66
CA SER A 297 -14.35 0.10 21.65
C SER A 297 -14.25 0.70 23.06
N GLY A 298 -14.58 1.98 23.26
CA GLY A 298 -14.47 2.63 24.55
C GLY A 298 -15.35 3.85 24.71
N SER A 299 -15.59 4.24 25.98
CA SER A 299 -16.32 5.45 26.34
C SER A 299 -15.37 6.55 26.77
N HIS A 300 -15.56 7.75 26.27
CA HIS A 300 -14.73 8.91 26.57
C HIS A 300 -14.97 9.50 27.98
N GLU A 301 -16.12 9.20 28.61
CA GLU A 301 -16.37 9.57 29.99
C GLU A 301 -15.41 8.92 30.99
N ARG A 302 -14.67 7.90 30.56
CA ARG A 302 -13.67 7.22 31.39
C ARG A 302 -12.36 8.01 31.56
N TYR A 303 -12.08 8.96 30.66
CA TYR A 303 -10.79 9.70 30.64
C TYR A 303 -10.93 11.22 30.47
N LYS A 304 -12.08 11.71 29.96
CA LYS A 304 -12.33 13.17 29.86
C LYS A 304 -12.98 13.66 31.17
N PRO A 305 -12.51 14.77 31.76
CA PRO A 305 -13.15 15.38 32.90
C PRO A 305 -14.54 15.91 32.53
N LYS A 306 -15.42 16.01 33.50
CA LYS A 306 -16.82 16.40 33.31
C LYS A 306 -16.95 17.79 32.67
N GLU A 307 -16.11 18.72 33.08
CA GLU A 307 -16.06 20.09 32.56
C GLU A 307 -15.72 20.10 31.07
N ARG A 308 -14.83 19.20 30.64
CA ARG A 308 -14.50 19.03 29.22
C ARG A 308 -15.69 18.49 28.42
N LEU A 309 -16.42 17.54 28.96
CA LEU A 309 -17.59 16.97 28.29
C LEU A 309 -18.73 17.97 28.15
N GLU A 310 -18.92 18.84 29.18
CA GLU A 310 -19.87 19.94 29.13
C GLU A 310 -19.48 20.99 28.10
N TRP A 311 -18.20 21.36 28.06
CA TRP A 311 -17.67 22.26 27.05
C TRP A 311 -17.86 21.70 25.63
N GLU A 312 -17.57 20.40 25.38
CA GLU A 312 -17.77 19.78 24.07
C GLU A 312 -19.22 19.82 23.61
N LYS A 313 -20.20 19.74 24.53
CA LYS A 313 -21.63 19.91 24.21
C LYS A 313 -21.97 21.34 23.84
N GLU A 314 -21.40 22.31 24.57
CA GLU A 314 -21.65 23.74 24.30
C GLU A 314 -21.03 24.18 22.98
N PHE A 315 -19.79 23.73 22.70
CA PHE A 315 -19.02 24.12 21.53
C PHE A 315 -19.10 23.10 20.36
N ASP A 316 -20.14 22.26 20.37
CA ASP A 316 -20.42 21.40 19.21
C ASP A 316 -20.56 22.23 17.94
N CYS A 317 -19.82 21.85 16.88
CA CYS A 317 -19.72 22.66 15.67
C CYS A 317 -21.06 22.81 14.93
N ILE A 318 -21.94 21.79 14.96
CA ILE A 318 -23.28 21.86 14.35
C ILE A 318 -24.18 22.78 15.17
N LEU A 319 -24.13 22.67 16.48
CA LEU A 319 -24.90 23.56 17.38
C LEU A 319 -24.50 25.02 17.18
N LYS A 320 -23.18 25.31 17.14
CA LYS A 320 -22.72 26.69 16.89
C LYS A 320 -23.08 27.19 15.49
N MET A 321 -23.04 26.32 14.48
CA MET A 321 -23.51 26.67 13.14
C MET A 321 -25.01 27.00 13.12
N LYS A 322 -25.86 26.22 13.80
CA LYS A 322 -27.31 26.48 13.98
C LYS A 322 -27.52 27.86 14.62
N GLN A 323 -26.81 28.15 15.72
CA GLN A 323 -26.89 29.44 16.41
C GLN A 323 -26.45 30.61 15.49
N TRP A 324 -25.41 30.43 14.69
CA TRP A 324 -24.96 31.42 13.72
C TRP A 324 -25.99 31.67 12.62
N ILE A 325 -26.64 30.63 12.09
CA ILE A 325 -27.74 30.72 11.09
C ILE A 325 -28.90 31.53 11.62
N LEU A 326 -29.36 31.21 12.82
CA LEU A 326 -30.48 31.89 13.50
C LEU A 326 -30.16 33.34 13.80
N LYS A 327 -29.00 33.62 14.41
CA LYS A 327 -28.51 34.97 14.72
C LYS A 327 -28.31 35.82 13.48
N GLY A 328 -27.99 35.19 12.35
CA GLY A 328 -27.86 35.84 11.04
C GLY A 328 -29.17 36.10 10.32
N GLY A 329 -30.29 35.56 10.82
CA GLY A 329 -31.59 35.64 10.15
C GLY A 329 -31.59 34.91 8.80
N ILE A 330 -30.76 33.88 8.66
CA ILE A 330 -30.60 33.11 7.43
C ILE A 330 -31.78 32.15 7.25
N ALA A 331 -32.26 31.55 8.34
CA ALA A 331 -33.40 30.66 8.39
C ALA A 331 -34.14 30.78 9.74
N SER A 332 -35.39 30.35 9.80
CA SER A 332 -36.16 30.26 11.05
C SER A 332 -35.84 28.95 11.80
N GLU A 333 -36.25 28.88 13.06
CA GLU A 333 -36.14 27.66 13.89
C GLU A 333 -36.96 26.51 13.26
N GLU A 334 -38.13 26.81 12.71
CA GLU A 334 -39.00 25.82 12.05
C GLU A 334 -38.35 25.25 10.80
N GLU A 335 -37.73 26.10 9.97
CA GLU A 335 -36.97 25.63 8.78
C GLU A 335 -35.83 24.73 9.18
N LEU A 336 -35.06 25.09 10.21
CA LEU A 336 -33.95 24.27 10.68
C LEU A 336 -34.39 22.94 11.28
N SER A 337 -35.50 22.96 12.06
CA SER A 337 -36.11 21.74 12.60
C SER A 337 -36.60 20.78 11.51
N ASP A 338 -37.18 21.31 10.43
CA ASP A 338 -37.56 20.50 9.25
C ASP A 338 -36.35 19.85 8.59
N ILE A 339 -35.23 20.60 8.43
CA ILE A 339 -33.96 20.05 7.90
C ILE A 339 -33.43 18.96 8.82
N GLU A 340 -33.45 19.15 10.15
CA GLU A 340 -32.98 18.15 11.13
C GLU A 340 -33.81 16.85 11.02
N GLN A 341 -35.12 16.95 10.96
CA GLN A 341 -36.02 15.79 10.84
C GLN A 341 -35.78 15.03 9.51
N LYS A 342 -35.70 15.77 8.41
CA LYS A 342 -35.39 15.20 7.09
C LYS A 342 -34.03 14.51 7.03
N ALA A 343 -32.98 15.06 7.65
CA ALA A 343 -31.66 14.45 7.71
C ALA A 343 -31.72 13.09 8.45
N VAL A 344 -32.42 13.04 9.61
CA VAL A 344 -32.59 11.77 10.34
C VAL A 344 -33.33 10.73 9.49
N GLN A 345 -34.39 11.14 8.78
CA GLN A 345 -35.17 10.22 7.94
C GLN A 345 -34.33 9.67 6.77
N ARG A 346 -33.59 10.54 6.07
CA ARG A 346 -32.71 10.13 4.94
C ARG A 346 -31.64 9.14 5.37
N VAL A 347 -31.01 9.37 6.52
CA VAL A 347 -30.01 8.45 7.06
C VAL A 347 -30.61 7.10 7.43
N LYS A 348 -31.83 7.07 8.03
CA LYS A 348 -32.54 5.83 8.31
C LYS A 348 -32.86 5.03 7.03
N GLU A 349 -33.29 5.73 5.99
CA GLU A 349 -33.57 5.11 4.68
C GLU A 349 -32.30 4.55 4.03
N ALA A 350 -31.24 5.34 3.96
CA ALA A 350 -29.98 4.90 3.40
C ALA A 350 -29.41 3.67 4.13
N ARG A 351 -29.42 3.67 5.47
CA ARG A 351 -29.04 2.50 6.27
C ARG A 351 -29.88 1.27 5.93
N ARG A 352 -31.21 1.42 5.88
CA ARG A 352 -32.10 0.30 5.56
C ARG A 352 -31.84 -0.25 4.15
N ASN A 353 -31.67 0.63 3.18
CA ASN A 353 -31.42 0.26 1.79
C ASN A 353 -30.07 -0.49 1.67
N ALA A 354 -29.01 0.05 2.24
CA ALA A 354 -27.70 -0.57 2.24
C ALA A 354 -27.71 -1.97 2.89
N TRP A 355 -28.36 -2.12 4.05
CA TRP A 355 -28.51 -3.41 4.72
C TRP A 355 -29.28 -4.43 3.87
N ASN A 356 -30.42 -4.02 3.31
CA ASN A 356 -31.21 -4.88 2.47
C ASN A 356 -30.45 -5.32 1.21
N ASN A 357 -29.73 -4.40 0.57
CA ASN A 357 -28.93 -4.70 -0.61
C ASN A 357 -27.77 -5.66 -0.27
N PHE A 358 -27.12 -5.48 0.87
CA PHE A 358 -26.08 -6.40 1.37
C PHE A 358 -26.61 -7.80 1.67
N GLN A 359 -27.77 -7.91 2.33
CA GLN A 359 -28.34 -9.19 2.76
C GLN A 359 -29.03 -9.97 1.63
N LYS A 360 -29.67 -9.29 0.70
CA LYS A 360 -30.47 -9.94 -0.36
C LYS A 360 -29.71 -11.00 -1.18
N PRO A 361 -28.48 -10.78 -1.64
CA PRO A 361 -27.69 -11.80 -2.34
C PRO A 361 -27.36 -13.01 -1.46
N ILE A 362 -27.09 -12.78 -0.18
CA ILE A 362 -26.74 -13.84 0.78
C ILE A 362 -27.96 -14.72 1.07
N LEU A 363 -29.12 -14.11 1.29
CA LEU A 363 -30.38 -14.82 1.48
C LEU A 363 -30.71 -15.69 0.25
N ARG A 364 -30.59 -15.12 -0.96
CA ARG A 364 -30.80 -15.90 -2.20
C ARG A 364 -29.86 -17.10 -2.31
N LYS A 365 -28.57 -16.92 -1.98
CA LYS A 365 -27.60 -18.03 -1.99
C LYS A 365 -27.94 -19.09 -0.95
N ARG A 366 -28.37 -18.71 0.26
CA ARG A 366 -28.83 -19.64 1.29
C ARG A 366 -30.01 -20.49 0.79
N ASP A 367 -31.03 -19.83 0.25
CA ASP A 367 -32.25 -20.48 -0.17
C ASP A 367 -32.02 -21.40 -1.37
N ASP A 368 -31.17 -20.97 -2.32
CA ASP A 368 -30.72 -21.81 -3.45
C ASP A 368 -29.92 -23.04 -2.96
N PHE A 369 -29.00 -22.86 -2.02
CA PHE A 369 -28.27 -23.97 -1.42
C PHE A 369 -29.18 -24.98 -0.74
N ILE A 370 -30.13 -24.54 0.10
CA ILE A 370 -31.10 -25.39 0.80
C ILE A 370 -31.94 -26.15 -0.24
N LYS A 371 -32.45 -25.45 -1.26
CA LYS A 371 -33.23 -26.07 -2.34
C LYS A 371 -32.45 -27.15 -3.07
N LYS A 372 -31.20 -26.89 -3.48
CA LYS A 372 -30.36 -27.87 -4.18
C LYS A 372 -30.08 -29.11 -3.36
N VAL A 373 -29.86 -28.97 -2.05
CA VAL A 373 -29.62 -30.10 -1.15
C VAL A 373 -30.91 -30.89 -0.91
N ASN A 374 -32.07 -30.25 -0.73
CA ASN A 374 -33.35 -30.93 -0.49
C ASN A 374 -33.83 -31.75 -1.68
N ILE A 375 -33.48 -31.38 -2.93
CA ILE A 375 -33.84 -32.10 -4.14
C ILE A 375 -33.01 -33.35 -4.32
N SER A 376 -31.83 -33.43 -3.66
CA SER A 376 -30.95 -34.58 -3.84
C SER A 376 -31.43 -35.80 -3.06
N THR A 377 -31.64 -36.92 -3.74
CA THR A 377 -32.01 -38.17 -3.12
C THR A 377 -30.77 -38.90 -2.62
N CYS A 378 -30.39 -38.66 -1.35
CA CYS A 378 -29.43 -39.52 -0.67
C CYS A 378 -30.15 -40.36 0.37
N ARG A 379 -30.05 -41.67 0.30
CA ARG A 379 -30.59 -42.64 1.30
C ARG A 379 -29.59 -42.93 2.40
N CYS A 380 -28.76 -41.93 2.78
CA CYS A 380 -27.77 -42.08 3.80
C CYS A 380 -28.44 -42.20 5.20
N LEU A 381 -27.91 -43.06 6.08
CA LEU A 381 -28.34 -43.24 7.48
C LEU A 381 -28.32 -41.94 8.33
N LYS A 382 -27.76 -40.87 7.82
CA LYS A 382 -27.62 -39.59 8.52
C LYS A 382 -28.50 -38.46 7.94
N VAL A 383 -29.54 -38.80 7.13
CA VAL A 383 -30.44 -37.82 6.51
C VAL A 383 -31.05 -36.88 7.54
N ASP A 384 -31.54 -37.40 8.67
CA ASP A 384 -32.15 -36.59 9.73
C ASP A 384 -31.21 -35.52 10.28
N LYS A 385 -29.90 -35.82 10.35
CA LYS A 385 -28.88 -34.84 10.79
C LYS A 385 -28.63 -33.76 9.74
N ILE A 386 -28.70 -34.11 8.46
CA ILE A 386 -28.58 -33.17 7.35
C ILE A 386 -29.79 -32.24 7.33
N ASP A 387 -30.99 -32.78 7.45
CA ASP A 387 -32.24 -32.00 7.50
C ASP A 387 -32.25 -31.03 8.69
N LYS A 388 -31.77 -31.47 9.85
CA LYS A 388 -31.60 -30.58 11.01
C LYS A 388 -30.67 -29.41 10.70
N LEU A 389 -29.51 -29.65 10.06
CA LEU A 389 -28.58 -28.60 9.68
C LEU A 389 -29.20 -27.62 8.70
N LEU A 390 -30.01 -28.10 7.74
CA LEU A 390 -30.71 -27.24 6.77
C LEU A 390 -31.80 -26.40 7.45
N GLN A 391 -32.54 -26.99 8.39
CA GLN A 391 -33.54 -26.28 9.19
C GLN A 391 -32.91 -25.20 10.07
N GLU A 392 -31.76 -25.50 10.71
CA GLU A 392 -31.00 -24.54 11.50
C GLU A 392 -30.55 -23.38 10.61
N LEU A 393 -29.98 -23.65 9.43
CA LEU A 393 -29.59 -22.61 8.46
C LEU A 393 -30.77 -21.78 7.97
N ALA A 394 -31.92 -22.40 7.69
CA ALA A 394 -33.14 -21.72 7.25
C ALA A 394 -33.69 -20.74 8.31
N ARG A 395 -33.53 -21.06 9.61
CA ARG A 395 -33.98 -20.24 10.74
C ARG A 395 -33.14 -19.00 10.98
N ILE A 396 -31.92 -18.89 10.40
CA ILE A 396 -31.07 -17.71 10.56
C ILE A 396 -31.70 -16.57 9.76
N GLY A 397 -32.24 -15.56 10.43
CA GLY A 397 -32.90 -14.42 9.79
C GLY A 397 -31.94 -13.54 8.98
N GLU A 398 -30.72 -13.34 9.49
CA GLU A 398 -29.65 -12.53 8.87
C GLU A 398 -28.40 -13.41 8.69
N PRO A 399 -28.39 -14.35 7.71
CA PRO A 399 -27.28 -15.28 7.51
C PRO A 399 -26.05 -14.55 6.94
N THR A 400 -24.88 -15.15 7.20
CA THR A 400 -23.62 -14.78 6.55
C THR A 400 -23.21 -15.84 5.53
N ARG A 401 -22.30 -15.51 4.61
CA ARG A 401 -21.71 -16.51 3.70
C ARG A 401 -21.01 -17.65 4.48
N ARG A 402 -20.38 -17.30 5.62
CA ARG A 402 -19.79 -18.28 6.54
C ARG A 402 -20.78 -19.35 7.01
N ASP A 403 -22.01 -18.95 7.34
CA ASP A 403 -23.02 -19.89 7.86
C ASP A 403 -23.39 -20.92 6.80
N ILE A 404 -23.55 -20.50 5.55
CA ILE A 404 -23.88 -21.37 4.42
C ILE A 404 -22.70 -22.33 4.13
N ILE A 405 -21.47 -21.79 4.00
CA ILE A 405 -20.25 -22.57 3.72
C ILE A 405 -19.99 -23.60 4.85
N SER A 406 -20.10 -23.14 6.12
CA SER A 406 -19.92 -24.04 7.28
C SER A 406 -20.93 -25.18 7.29
N THR A 407 -22.18 -24.88 6.97
CA THR A 407 -23.24 -25.90 6.86
C THR A 407 -22.93 -26.89 5.73
N GLY A 408 -22.53 -26.41 4.54
CA GLY A 408 -22.11 -27.29 3.44
C GLY A 408 -20.95 -28.24 3.81
N LYS A 409 -19.93 -27.71 4.48
CA LYS A 409 -18.80 -28.53 4.97
C LYS A 409 -19.22 -29.53 6.04
N LYS A 410 -20.16 -29.18 6.94
CA LYS A 410 -20.73 -30.13 7.93
C LYS A 410 -21.52 -31.24 7.23
N ILE A 411 -22.29 -30.90 6.22
CA ILE A 411 -23.05 -31.89 5.43
C ILE A 411 -22.09 -32.88 4.75
N LEU A 412 -21.01 -32.43 4.12
CA LEU A 412 -20.02 -33.34 3.51
C LEU A 412 -19.42 -34.33 4.51
N ARG A 413 -19.21 -33.93 5.77
CA ARG A 413 -18.69 -34.84 6.83
C ARG A 413 -19.72 -35.86 7.29
N LEU A 414 -21.01 -35.63 7.06
CA LEU A 414 -22.08 -36.55 7.40
C LEU A 414 -22.38 -37.57 6.29
N ILE A 415 -22.04 -37.26 5.05
CA ILE A 415 -22.22 -38.16 3.90
C ILE A 415 -21.34 -39.40 4.10
N CYS A 416 -21.86 -40.60 3.87
CA CYS A 416 -21.15 -41.84 4.13
C CYS A 416 -19.94 -42.02 3.18
N ASN A 417 -18.88 -42.67 3.70
CA ASN A 417 -17.63 -42.87 2.95
C ASN A 417 -17.72 -43.94 1.84
N THR A 418 -18.80 -44.74 1.86
CA THR A 418 -19.03 -45.79 0.83
C THR A 418 -19.62 -45.24 -0.48
N CYS A 419 -20.16 -44.01 -0.45
CA CYS A 419 -20.60 -43.33 -1.66
C CYS A 419 -19.42 -42.66 -2.34
N THR A 420 -18.98 -43.15 -3.46
CA THR A 420 -17.98 -42.44 -4.30
C THR A 420 -18.55 -41.08 -4.78
N PRO A 421 -17.71 -40.10 -5.12
CA PRO A 421 -18.19 -38.83 -5.71
C PRO A 421 -19.00 -39.00 -6.97
N GLN A 422 -18.82 -40.11 -7.69
CA GLN A 422 -19.56 -40.47 -8.90
C GLN A 422 -20.97 -41.05 -8.60
N GLU A 423 -21.16 -41.67 -7.45
CA GLU A 423 -22.39 -42.35 -7.06
C GLU A 423 -23.33 -41.49 -6.21
N SER A 424 -22.79 -40.55 -5.40
CA SER A 424 -23.59 -39.70 -4.55
C SER A 424 -23.94 -38.36 -5.22
N THR A 425 -25.17 -38.20 -5.65
CA THR A 425 -25.67 -36.93 -6.17
C THR A 425 -25.57 -35.81 -5.17
N LEU A 426 -25.81 -36.05 -3.87
CA LEU A 426 -25.71 -35.08 -2.81
C LEU A 426 -24.25 -34.61 -2.63
N LYS A 427 -23.30 -35.56 -2.62
CA LYS A 427 -21.88 -35.26 -2.48
C LYS A 427 -21.41 -34.38 -3.65
N LYS A 428 -21.81 -34.71 -4.89
CA LYS A 428 -21.50 -33.92 -6.09
C LYS A 428 -22.06 -32.48 -5.98
N ILE A 429 -23.34 -32.34 -5.60
CA ILE A 429 -24.00 -31.03 -5.51
C ILE A 429 -23.31 -30.16 -4.48
N VAL A 430 -23.07 -30.67 -3.26
CA VAL A 430 -22.47 -29.89 -2.19
C VAL A 430 -21.01 -29.55 -2.51
N THR A 431 -20.22 -30.50 -3.04
CA THR A 431 -18.85 -30.26 -3.45
C THR A 431 -18.76 -29.20 -4.54
N LYS A 432 -19.60 -29.35 -5.60
CA LYS A 432 -19.65 -28.35 -6.66
C LYS A 432 -20.00 -26.95 -6.11
N TRP A 433 -21.05 -26.87 -5.28
CA TRP A 433 -21.46 -25.57 -4.70
C TRP A 433 -20.35 -24.95 -3.86
N LEU A 434 -19.63 -25.73 -3.05
CA LEU A 434 -18.51 -25.23 -2.24
C LEU A 434 -17.33 -24.78 -3.11
N ASN A 435 -17.04 -25.47 -4.20
CA ASN A 435 -16.00 -25.08 -5.15
C ASN A 435 -16.36 -23.78 -5.89
N ASP A 436 -17.62 -23.65 -6.34
CA ASP A 436 -18.13 -22.42 -6.96
C ASP A 436 -18.04 -21.24 -5.98
N GLU A 437 -18.43 -21.44 -4.71
CA GLU A 437 -18.34 -20.39 -3.68
C GLU A 437 -16.89 -20.07 -3.27
N PHE A 438 -15.99 -21.06 -3.31
CA PHE A 438 -14.56 -20.84 -3.12
C PHE A 438 -13.98 -19.96 -4.25
N ALA A 439 -14.32 -20.25 -5.50
CA ALA A 439 -13.91 -19.44 -6.65
C ALA A 439 -14.45 -18.00 -6.55
N ASP A 440 -15.73 -17.85 -6.19
CA ASP A 440 -16.32 -16.53 -5.92
C ASP A 440 -15.58 -15.76 -4.80
N ASN A 441 -15.16 -16.46 -3.73
CA ASN A 441 -14.45 -15.83 -2.62
C ASN A 441 -13.00 -15.48 -2.98
N GLN A 442 -12.35 -16.24 -3.86
CA GLN A 442 -11.05 -15.86 -4.42
C GLN A 442 -11.16 -14.52 -5.17
N LEU A 443 -12.20 -14.32 -5.98
CA LEU A 443 -12.43 -13.06 -6.66
C LEU A 443 -12.74 -11.93 -5.68
N ARG A 444 -13.57 -12.15 -4.65
CA ARG A 444 -13.97 -11.13 -3.66
C ARG A 444 -12.82 -10.70 -2.76
N TYR A 445 -12.02 -11.65 -2.27
CA TYR A 445 -11.12 -11.42 -1.13
C TYR A 445 -9.63 -11.63 -1.43
N SER A 446 -9.25 -12.27 -2.53
CA SER A 446 -7.85 -12.59 -2.86
C SER A 446 -7.36 -12.04 -4.20
N SER A 447 -8.26 -11.48 -5.04
CA SER A 447 -7.87 -10.88 -6.32
C SER A 447 -7.15 -9.53 -6.12
N HIS A 448 -6.48 -9.07 -7.16
CA HIS A 448 -5.83 -7.75 -7.21
C HIS A 448 -4.71 -7.54 -6.18
N LEU A 449 -4.01 -8.60 -5.78
CA LEU A 449 -2.74 -8.42 -5.07
C LEU A 449 -1.70 -7.80 -6.00
N TYR A 450 -1.68 -8.27 -7.24
CA TYR A 450 -0.89 -7.75 -8.35
C TYR A 450 -1.79 -7.35 -9.52
N SER A 451 -1.26 -6.58 -10.46
CA SER A 451 -1.98 -6.12 -11.64
C SER A 451 -2.47 -7.28 -12.52
N GLN A 452 -3.72 -7.17 -12.96
CA GLN A 452 -4.33 -8.09 -13.93
C GLN A 452 -4.45 -7.46 -15.33
N SER A 453 -3.98 -6.22 -15.50
CA SER A 453 -4.03 -5.44 -16.73
C SER A 453 -3.17 -6.06 -17.84
N LYS A 454 -3.15 -5.41 -19.01
CA LYS A 454 -2.23 -5.76 -20.11
C LYS A 454 -0.77 -5.41 -19.79
N GLN A 455 -0.56 -4.48 -18.84
CA GLN A 455 0.77 -4.03 -18.37
C GLN A 455 1.22 -4.78 -17.10
N SER A 456 0.54 -5.87 -16.73
CA SER A 456 1.02 -6.75 -15.67
C SER A 456 2.44 -7.27 -16.00
N PRO A 457 3.40 -7.27 -15.07
CA PRO A 457 4.77 -7.74 -15.34
C PRO A 457 4.83 -9.19 -15.80
N PHE A 458 3.83 -10.00 -15.43
CA PHE A 458 3.70 -11.40 -15.90
C PHE A 458 3.35 -11.53 -17.40
N LYS A 459 2.97 -10.43 -18.05
CA LYS A 459 2.63 -10.38 -19.49
C LYS A 459 3.68 -9.68 -20.33
N ILE A 460 4.72 -9.14 -19.73
CA ILE A 460 5.83 -8.52 -20.42
C ILE A 460 6.64 -9.63 -21.09
N LYS A 461 6.82 -9.51 -22.40
CA LYS A 461 7.60 -10.50 -23.17
C LYS A 461 9.09 -10.37 -22.84
N GLU A 462 9.74 -11.51 -22.72
CA GLU A 462 11.19 -11.59 -22.64
C GLU A 462 11.83 -11.08 -23.94
N VAL A 463 12.78 -10.18 -23.80
CA VAL A 463 13.66 -9.74 -24.87
C VAL A 463 15.08 -10.11 -24.45
N PRO A 464 15.73 -11.05 -25.10
CA PRO A 464 17.06 -11.50 -24.71
C PRO A 464 18.12 -10.39 -24.85
N VAL A 465 19.15 -10.47 -24.02
CA VAL A 465 20.34 -9.65 -24.18
C VAL A 465 21.07 -10.05 -25.45
N VAL A 466 21.51 -9.06 -26.24
CA VAL A 466 22.31 -9.25 -27.45
C VAL A 466 23.69 -8.67 -27.23
N TYR A 467 24.72 -9.41 -27.60
CA TYR A 467 26.12 -8.94 -27.56
C TYR A 467 26.71 -8.96 -28.97
N GLU A 468 27.47 -7.92 -29.28
CA GLU A 468 28.34 -7.95 -30.47
C GLU A 468 29.55 -8.87 -30.23
N ASN A 469 30.17 -9.35 -31.31
CA ASN A 469 31.30 -10.29 -31.20
C ASN A 469 32.50 -9.68 -30.43
N ASP A 470 32.70 -8.37 -30.57
CA ASP A 470 33.76 -7.57 -29.96
C ASP A 470 33.23 -6.64 -28.85
N ALA A 471 32.10 -7.00 -28.25
CA ALA A 471 31.52 -6.23 -27.16
C ALA A 471 32.54 -5.90 -26.07
N PRO A 472 32.72 -4.61 -25.71
CA PRO A 472 33.72 -4.22 -24.72
C PRO A 472 33.38 -4.73 -23.32
N MET A 473 34.38 -5.10 -22.56
CA MET A 473 34.31 -5.41 -21.14
C MET A 473 34.35 -4.12 -20.34
N VAL A 474 33.20 -3.76 -19.72
CA VAL A 474 33.04 -2.53 -18.95
C VAL A 474 32.77 -2.85 -17.47
N ASN A 475 32.85 -1.85 -16.59
CA ASN A 475 32.35 -2.05 -15.21
C ASN A 475 30.83 -2.14 -15.20
N GLY A 476 30.25 -2.94 -14.35
CA GLY A 476 28.79 -3.10 -14.28
C GLY A 476 28.06 -1.75 -14.11
N ARG A 477 28.63 -0.80 -13.37
CA ARG A 477 28.05 0.55 -13.23
C ARG A 477 27.82 1.24 -14.59
N GLU A 478 28.69 1.01 -15.57
CA GLU A 478 28.60 1.66 -16.90
C GLU A 478 27.41 1.13 -17.71
N ILE A 479 27.01 -0.13 -17.46
CA ILE A 479 25.79 -0.72 -18.03
C ILE A 479 24.56 0.01 -17.47
N LEU A 480 24.52 0.24 -16.15
CA LEU A 480 23.42 0.98 -15.53
C LEU A 480 23.37 2.44 -15.99
N VAL A 481 24.53 3.12 -16.11
CA VAL A 481 24.58 4.48 -16.68
C VAL A 481 23.94 4.52 -18.06
N ALA A 482 24.33 3.61 -18.95
CA ALA A 482 23.77 3.56 -20.31
C ALA A 482 22.27 3.22 -20.32
N ASN A 483 21.82 2.31 -19.41
CA ASN A 483 20.42 1.93 -19.31
C ASN A 483 19.56 3.06 -18.76
N TYR A 484 20.01 3.77 -17.73
CA TYR A 484 19.29 4.94 -17.19
C TYR A 484 19.22 6.08 -18.23
N ASP A 485 20.31 6.31 -18.98
CA ASP A 485 20.31 7.28 -20.07
C ASP A 485 19.23 6.96 -21.11
N HIS A 486 19.09 5.68 -21.48
CA HIS A 486 18.02 5.22 -22.37
C HIS A 486 16.63 5.45 -21.76
N ILE A 487 16.43 5.05 -20.50
CA ILE A 487 15.14 5.22 -19.80
C ILE A 487 14.72 6.69 -19.78
N PHE A 488 15.59 7.60 -19.32
CA PHE A 488 15.24 9.02 -19.22
C PHE A 488 15.09 9.72 -20.58
N SER A 489 15.75 9.26 -21.62
CA SER A 489 15.54 9.77 -22.97
C SER A 489 14.21 9.31 -23.58
N LYS A 490 13.77 8.09 -23.28
CA LYS A 490 12.56 7.47 -23.85
C LYS A 490 11.28 7.85 -23.12
N TYR A 491 11.35 7.99 -21.78
CA TYR A 491 10.21 8.21 -20.88
C TYR A 491 10.33 9.57 -20.20
N PRO A 492 9.69 10.64 -20.72
CA PRO A 492 9.71 11.96 -20.08
C PRO A 492 9.10 11.96 -18.69
N GLU A 493 8.19 11.04 -18.38
CA GLU A 493 7.56 10.82 -17.07
C GLU A 493 8.44 10.06 -16.09
N ALA A 494 9.58 9.50 -16.54
CA ALA A 494 10.54 8.82 -15.66
C ALA A 494 11.41 9.81 -14.90
N LEU A 495 11.60 9.54 -13.61
CA LEU A 495 12.44 10.35 -12.73
C LEU A 495 13.03 9.48 -11.63
N ILE A 496 14.19 9.89 -11.10
CA ILE A 496 14.86 9.20 -9.99
C ILE A 496 15.27 10.21 -8.92
N PHE A 497 15.17 9.81 -7.68
CA PHE A 497 15.56 10.63 -6.53
C PHE A 497 15.96 9.75 -5.35
N GLY A 498 16.85 10.28 -4.53
CA GLY A 498 17.40 9.66 -3.34
C GLY A 498 18.53 10.49 -2.79
N GLU A 499 19.19 10.00 -1.77
CA GLU A 499 20.40 10.62 -1.24
C GLU A 499 21.54 10.50 -2.25
N ASP A 500 22.25 11.63 -2.50
CA ASP A 500 23.42 11.68 -3.41
C ASP A 500 23.14 11.28 -4.88
N VAL A 501 21.87 11.13 -5.27
CA VAL A 501 21.44 10.68 -6.61
C VAL A 501 21.74 11.72 -7.69
N GLY A 502 21.58 13.00 -7.37
CA GLY A 502 21.65 14.09 -8.32
C GLY A 502 23.07 14.53 -8.63
N HIS A 503 23.66 15.36 -7.76
CA HIS A 503 24.91 16.07 -8.07
C HIS A 503 26.10 15.14 -8.33
N ILE A 504 26.31 14.14 -7.49
CA ILE A 504 27.42 13.17 -7.67
C ILE A 504 27.06 11.94 -8.48
N GLY A 505 25.77 11.76 -8.80
CA GLY A 505 25.32 10.61 -9.61
C GLY A 505 25.22 9.29 -8.84
N GLY A 506 24.93 9.35 -7.53
CA GLY A 506 24.87 8.21 -6.63
C GLY A 506 26.23 7.79 -6.10
N VAL A 507 26.26 7.12 -4.94
CA VAL A 507 27.48 6.62 -4.28
C VAL A 507 28.30 5.73 -5.20
N ASN A 508 27.66 4.96 -6.07
CA ASN A 508 28.30 4.07 -7.04
C ASN A 508 28.39 4.67 -8.45
N GLN A 509 28.06 5.95 -8.62
CA GLN A 509 28.15 6.71 -9.87
C GLN A 509 27.34 6.09 -11.04
N THR A 510 26.23 5.46 -10.75
CA THR A 510 25.32 4.88 -11.75
C THR A 510 24.50 5.92 -12.51
N LEU A 511 24.48 7.17 -12.00
CA LEU A 511 23.76 8.32 -12.56
C LEU A 511 24.71 9.49 -12.87
N GLU A 512 26.02 9.22 -13.00
CA GLU A 512 27.03 10.24 -13.29
C GLU A 512 26.64 11.08 -14.53
N GLY A 513 26.58 12.40 -14.36
CA GLY A 513 26.23 13.35 -15.45
C GLY A 513 24.74 13.43 -15.80
N MET A 514 23.87 12.56 -15.26
CA MET A 514 22.44 12.53 -15.61
C MET A 514 21.69 13.76 -15.17
N GLN A 515 21.95 14.31 -13.98
CA GLN A 515 21.31 15.55 -13.51
C GLN A 515 21.60 16.72 -14.46
N LYS A 516 22.85 16.84 -14.94
CA LYS A 516 23.22 17.87 -15.91
C LYS A 516 22.47 17.72 -17.24
N LYS A 517 22.20 16.49 -17.65
CA LYS A 517 21.53 16.18 -18.94
C LYS A 517 20.01 16.32 -18.87
N TYR A 518 19.39 15.83 -17.79
CA TYR A 518 17.93 15.70 -17.68
C TYR A 518 17.29 16.67 -16.68
N GLY A 519 18.08 17.47 -15.96
CA GLY A 519 17.61 18.45 -14.99
C GLY A 519 17.44 17.91 -13.57
N ASP A 520 17.43 18.85 -12.61
CA ASP A 520 17.38 18.59 -11.16
C ASP A 520 16.00 18.15 -10.64
N LEU A 521 14.94 18.30 -11.45
CA LEU A 521 13.62 17.76 -11.12
C LEU A 521 13.47 16.28 -11.45
N ARG A 522 14.12 15.85 -12.52
CA ARG A 522 14.04 14.45 -12.97
C ARG A 522 15.09 13.58 -12.28
N ILE A 523 16.26 14.14 -11.99
CA ILE A 523 17.37 13.47 -11.30
C ILE A 523 17.71 14.31 -10.07
N SER A 524 17.19 13.95 -8.92
CA SER A 524 17.21 14.84 -7.77
C SER A 524 17.79 14.24 -6.49
N ASP A 525 18.56 15.06 -5.79
CA ASP A 525 18.99 14.76 -4.44
C ASP A 525 17.83 14.96 -3.45
N THR A 526 17.83 14.15 -2.40
CA THR A 526 16.94 14.31 -1.26
C THR A 526 17.73 14.47 0.04
N GLY A 527 17.09 14.93 1.10
CA GLY A 527 17.63 14.73 2.44
C GLY A 527 17.49 13.28 2.88
N ILE A 528 18.14 12.93 3.99
CA ILE A 528 18.04 11.61 4.65
C ILE A 528 16.63 11.47 5.24
N ARG A 529 15.78 10.71 4.59
CA ARG A 529 14.35 10.60 4.92
C ARG A 529 13.68 9.43 4.19
N GLU A 530 14.14 8.22 4.40
CA GLU A 530 13.78 7.03 3.63
C GLU A 530 12.27 6.79 3.56
N ALA A 531 11.56 7.01 4.67
CA ALA A 531 10.10 6.85 4.69
C ALA A 531 9.40 7.80 3.71
N THR A 532 9.80 9.06 3.66
CA THR A 532 9.20 10.04 2.73
C THR A 532 9.80 9.97 1.33
N ILE A 533 11.00 9.43 1.13
CA ILE A 533 11.51 9.08 -0.21
C ILE A 533 10.56 8.06 -0.86
N ILE A 534 10.22 6.99 -0.15
CA ILE A 534 9.29 5.96 -0.64
C ILE A 534 7.90 6.54 -0.84
N GLY A 535 7.37 7.28 0.14
CA GLY A 535 6.06 7.92 0.04
C GLY A 535 5.97 8.96 -1.08
N GLN A 536 7.04 9.71 -1.32
CA GLN A 536 7.18 10.62 -2.45
C GLN A 536 7.01 9.86 -3.77
N GLY A 537 7.71 8.74 -3.94
CA GLY A 537 7.56 7.87 -5.10
C GLY A 537 6.15 7.33 -5.26
N LEU A 538 5.57 6.83 -4.17
CA LEU A 538 4.20 6.31 -4.17
C LEU A 538 3.20 7.36 -4.66
N GLY A 539 3.22 8.58 -4.09
CA GLY A 539 2.30 9.65 -4.48
C GLY A 539 2.50 10.12 -5.93
N MET A 540 3.73 10.21 -6.40
CA MET A 540 4.05 10.57 -7.79
C MET A 540 3.56 9.48 -8.78
N ALA A 541 3.77 8.21 -8.46
CA ALA A 541 3.31 7.08 -9.27
C ALA A 541 1.77 7.03 -9.37
N MET A 542 1.06 7.33 -8.29
CA MET A 542 -0.42 7.42 -8.30
C MET A 542 -0.95 8.51 -9.24
N ARG A 543 -0.11 9.46 -9.63
CA ARG A 543 -0.44 10.54 -10.56
C ARG A 543 0.13 10.33 -11.97
N GLY A 544 0.50 9.10 -12.32
CA GLY A 544 0.91 8.72 -13.68
C GLY A 544 2.38 9.00 -14.03
N LEU A 545 3.20 9.44 -13.07
CA LEU A 545 4.65 9.51 -13.22
C LEU A 545 5.29 8.12 -13.03
N ARG A 546 6.54 7.98 -13.46
CA ARG A 546 7.32 6.72 -13.35
C ARG A 546 8.54 6.92 -12.45
N PRO A 547 8.35 7.01 -11.12
CA PRO A 547 9.42 7.26 -10.19
C PRO A 547 10.26 6.04 -9.91
N ILE A 548 11.57 6.28 -9.75
CA ILE A 548 12.53 5.37 -9.13
C ILE A 548 12.95 6.05 -7.82
N ALA A 549 12.62 5.44 -6.68
CA ALA A 549 13.00 5.90 -5.35
C ALA A 549 14.24 5.12 -4.90
N GLU A 550 15.37 5.80 -4.75
CA GLU A 550 16.61 5.16 -4.32
C GLU A 550 16.76 5.23 -2.80
N ILE A 551 16.98 4.07 -2.18
CA ILE A 551 17.42 3.90 -0.80
C ILE A 551 18.87 3.43 -0.83
N GLN A 552 19.76 4.16 -0.18
CA GLN A 552 21.21 3.99 -0.34
C GLN A 552 21.73 2.57 -0.07
N TYR A 553 21.21 1.92 0.99
CA TYR A 553 21.55 0.54 1.36
C TYR A 553 20.30 -0.22 1.79
N PHE A 554 20.31 -1.53 1.56
CA PHE A 554 19.17 -2.38 1.88
C PHE A 554 18.80 -2.38 3.38
N ASP A 555 19.80 -2.30 4.26
CA ASP A 555 19.56 -2.14 5.71
C ASP A 555 18.75 -0.88 6.06
N TYR A 556 18.90 0.22 5.29
CA TYR A 556 18.22 1.47 5.52
C TYR A 556 16.76 1.45 5.04
N LEU A 557 16.38 0.49 4.19
CA LEU A 557 14.99 0.28 3.81
C LEU A 557 14.09 0.07 5.03
N LEU A 558 14.64 -0.42 6.15
CA LEU A 558 13.89 -0.65 7.39
C LEU A 558 13.24 0.64 7.93
N TYR A 559 13.84 1.82 7.74
CA TYR A 559 13.21 3.10 8.09
C TYR A 559 11.96 3.39 7.25
N GLY A 560 11.89 2.89 6.03
CA GLY A 560 10.76 3.05 5.12
C GLY A 560 9.86 1.83 5.02
N LEU A 561 10.18 0.72 5.69
CA LEU A 561 9.49 -0.56 5.54
C LEU A 561 7.99 -0.45 5.83
N GLN A 562 7.59 0.35 6.82
CA GLN A 562 6.18 0.56 7.12
C GLN A 562 5.42 1.19 5.95
N VAL A 563 5.99 2.17 5.27
CA VAL A 563 5.38 2.81 4.08
C VAL A 563 5.24 1.81 2.94
N VAL A 564 6.26 0.96 2.73
CA VAL A 564 6.19 -0.10 1.70
C VAL A 564 5.14 -1.14 2.06
N SER A 565 5.14 -1.63 3.30
CA SER A 565 4.25 -2.70 3.79
C SER A 565 2.78 -2.26 3.83
N ASP A 566 2.52 -1.14 4.51
CA ASP A 566 1.14 -0.77 4.85
C ASP A 566 0.46 0.01 3.72
N ASP A 567 1.20 0.80 2.96
CA ASP A 567 0.63 1.66 1.93
C ASP A 567 0.87 1.12 0.52
N LEU A 568 2.13 0.99 0.08
CA LEU A 568 2.46 0.61 -1.29
C LEU A 568 1.99 -0.82 -1.62
N ALA A 569 2.38 -1.80 -0.81
CA ALA A 569 2.10 -3.21 -1.05
C ALA A 569 0.61 -3.54 -1.05
N THR A 570 -0.17 -2.83 -0.24
CA THR A 570 -1.60 -3.10 -0.11
C THR A 570 -2.47 -2.26 -1.04
N LEU A 571 -1.95 -1.23 -1.70
CA LEU A 571 -2.73 -0.24 -2.45
C LEU A 571 -3.67 -0.86 -3.48
N HIS A 572 -3.14 -1.70 -4.36
CA HIS A 572 -3.92 -2.34 -5.42
C HIS A 572 -4.93 -3.33 -4.85
N TYR A 573 -4.52 -4.13 -3.85
CA TYR A 573 -5.37 -5.08 -3.15
C TYR A 573 -6.51 -4.39 -2.40
N ARG A 574 -6.20 -3.41 -1.51
CA ARG A 574 -7.21 -2.79 -0.64
C ARG A 574 -8.24 -1.96 -1.40
N THR A 575 -7.91 -1.50 -2.63
CA THR A 575 -8.84 -0.80 -3.52
C THR A 575 -9.57 -1.73 -4.51
N ALA A 576 -9.42 -3.03 -4.37
CA ALA A 576 -9.96 -4.02 -5.32
C ALA A 576 -9.64 -3.63 -6.78
N GLY A 577 -8.37 -3.35 -7.06
CA GLY A 577 -7.90 -2.96 -8.39
C GLY A 577 -8.24 -1.51 -8.79
N GLY A 578 -8.67 -0.66 -7.86
CA GLY A 578 -9.09 0.72 -8.15
C GLY A 578 -7.96 1.73 -8.30
N GLN A 579 -6.80 1.46 -7.70
CA GLN A 579 -5.63 2.33 -7.75
C GLN A 579 -4.36 1.50 -7.99
N LYS A 580 -3.35 2.14 -8.58
CA LYS A 580 -2.01 1.57 -8.78
C LYS A 580 -0.93 2.62 -8.56
N ALA A 581 0.27 2.15 -8.25
CA ALA A 581 1.45 2.98 -8.10
C ALA A 581 2.67 2.23 -8.65
N PRO A 582 2.99 2.37 -9.93
CA PRO A 582 4.15 1.73 -10.54
C PRO A 582 5.46 2.42 -10.11
N LEU A 583 5.82 2.20 -8.85
CA LEU A 583 7.04 2.70 -8.21
C LEU A 583 8.13 1.62 -8.26
N ILE A 584 9.32 1.99 -8.69
CA ILE A 584 10.52 1.17 -8.51
C ILE A 584 11.26 1.69 -7.28
N ILE A 585 11.49 0.84 -6.29
CA ILE A 585 12.40 1.09 -5.18
C ILE A 585 13.72 0.45 -5.56
N SER A 586 14.77 1.25 -5.67
CA SER A 586 16.12 0.79 -5.96
C SER A 586 16.95 0.81 -4.67
N THR A 587 17.65 -0.27 -4.38
CA THR A 587 18.58 -0.32 -3.25
C THR A 587 19.74 -1.25 -3.56
N ARG A 588 20.75 -1.25 -2.71
CA ARG A 588 21.95 -2.07 -2.81
C ARG A 588 22.05 -2.96 -1.59
N GLY A 589 22.27 -4.22 -1.83
CA GLY A 589 22.43 -5.19 -0.77
C GLY A 589 23.40 -6.27 -1.17
N HIS A 590 23.61 -7.18 -0.27
CA HIS A 590 24.48 -8.30 -0.42
C HIS A 590 25.97 -7.93 -0.47
N ARG A 591 26.63 -8.21 0.64
CA ARG A 591 28.07 -8.11 0.88
C ARG A 591 28.68 -6.72 0.75
N LEU A 592 28.49 -5.95 1.79
CA LEU A 592 29.43 -4.95 2.26
C LEU A 592 29.86 -5.34 3.68
N GLU A 593 31.08 -5.02 4.09
CA GLU A 593 31.58 -5.39 5.41
C GLU A 593 30.96 -4.53 6.53
N GLY A 594 30.58 -5.17 7.64
CA GLY A 594 30.14 -4.55 8.87
C GLY A 594 28.64 -4.60 9.14
N ILE A 595 28.25 -4.42 10.41
CA ILE A 595 26.91 -4.76 10.95
C ILE A 595 25.74 -3.90 10.45
N TRP A 596 25.98 -2.72 9.88
CA TRP A 596 24.91 -1.83 9.41
C TRP A 596 24.81 -1.71 7.88
N HIS A 597 25.70 -2.40 7.13
CA HIS A 597 25.75 -2.32 5.68
C HIS A 597 25.82 -3.69 5.00
N SER A 598 25.83 -4.76 5.78
CA SER A 598 25.97 -6.14 5.29
C SER A 598 24.74 -6.99 5.55
N GLY A 599 23.65 -6.39 6.02
CA GLY A 599 22.44 -7.12 6.29
C GLY A 599 21.73 -7.54 5.00
N SER A 600 21.17 -8.73 5.04
CA SER A 600 20.24 -9.22 4.02
C SER A 600 18.89 -9.53 4.66
N PRO A 601 18.12 -8.50 5.12
CA PRO A 601 16.87 -8.71 5.84
C PRO A 601 15.73 -9.17 4.91
N LEU A 602 16.00 -10.05 3.96
CA LEU A 602 15.07 -10.48 2.92
C LEU A 602 13.87 -11.21 3.48
N SER A 603 14.04 -12.06 4.48
CA SER A 603 12.93 -12.78 5.11
C SER A 603 11.88 -11.84 5.71
N MET A 604 12.33 -10.80 6.39
CA MET A 604 11.43 -9.78 6.94
C MET A 604 10.73 -9.01 5.81
N VAL A 605 11.47 -8.60 4.79
CA VAL A 605 10.96 -7.82 3.66
C VAL A 605 9.94 -8.63 2.85
N ILE A 606 10.28 -9.84 2.39
CA ILE A 606 9.37 -10.66 1.56
C ILE A 606 8.09 -11.04 2.30
N ASN A 607 8.12 -11.17 3.63
CA ASN A 607 6.92 -11.46 4.41
C ASN A 607 6.05 -10.21 4.67
N SER A 608 6.64 -9.02 4.68
CA SER A 608 5.95 -7.76 4.96
C SER A 608 5.35 -7.08 3.72
N ILE A 609 5.92 -7.27 2.51
CA ILE A 609 5.60 -6.46 1.33
C ILE A 609 4.85 -7.21 0.22
N ARG A 610 3.98 -8.17 0.58
CA ARG A 610 3.14 -8.88 -0.40
C ARG A 610 2.30 -7.89 -1.20
N GLY A 611 2.51 -7.83 -2.52
CA GLY A 611 1.96 -6.82 -3.43
C GLY A 611 3.03 -5.94 -4.08
N VAL A 612 4.29 -6.07 -3.65
CA VAL A 612 5.48 -5.51 -4.30
C VAL A 612 6.34 -6.66 -4.81
N HIS A 613 6.85 -6.56 -6.03
CA HIS A 613 7.78 -7.55 -6.56
C HIS A 613 9.17 -7.38 -5.93
N VAL A 614 9.87 -8.48 -5.65
CA VAL A 614 11.23 -8.48 -5.08
C VAL A 614 12.18 -9.14 -6.07
N LEU A 615 13.04 -8.32 -6.66
CA LEU A 615 13.94 -8.67 -7.76
C LEU A 615 15.37 -8.62 -7.27
N VAL A 616 16.11 -9.72 -7.43
CA VAL A 616 17.42 -9.94 -6.85
C VAL A 616 18.44 -10.29 -7.95
N PRO A 617 18.83 -9.30 -8.79
CA PRO A 617 19.73 -9.52 -9.89
C PRO A 617 21.11 -10.01 -9.41
N ARG A 618 21.74 -10.93 -10.16
CA ARG A 618 23.09 -11.42 -9.88
C ARG A 618 24.20 -10.50 -10.38
N ASN A 619 23.88 -9.63 -11.35
CA ASN A 619 24.82 -8.70 -11.97
C ASN A 619 24.10 -7.45 -12.50
N MET A 620 24.84 -6.48 -13.06
CA MET A 620 24.26 -5.21 -13.49
C MET A 620 23.52 -5.31 -14.84
N THR A 621 23.90 -6.25 -15.70
CA THR A 621 23.13 -6.54 -16.91
C THR A 621 21.72 -7.02 -16.55
N GLN A 622 21.60 -7.95 -15.61
CA GLN A 622 20.29 -8.44 -15.17
C GLN A 622 19.48 -7.34 -14.44
N ALA A 623 20.16 -6.50 -13.64
CA ALA A 623 19.52 -5.34 -13.00
C ALA A 623 18.93 -4.38 -14.06
N ALA A 624 19.69 -4.04 -15.10
CA ALA A 624 19.21 -3.22 -16.21
C ALA A 624 17.98 -3.83 -16.89
N GLY A 625 17.97 -5.15 -17.13
CA GLY A 625 16.81 -5.86 -17.67
C GLY A 625 15.58 -5.79 -16.76
N PHE A 626 15.74 -5.86 -15.45
CA PHE A 626 14.65 -5.67 -14.50
C PHE A 626 14.10 -4.25 -14.51
N TYR A 627 14.96 -3.22 -14.57
CA TYR A 627 14.50 -1.83 -14.75
C TYR A 627 13.67 -1.69 -16.02
N ASN A 628 14.10 -2.27 -17.14
CA ASN A 628 13.37 -2.22 -18.40
C ASN A 628 12.02 -2.94 -18.29
N THR A 629 11.98 -4.13 -17.68
CA THR A 629 10.72 -4.86 -17.43
C THR A 629 9.78 -4.01 -16.58
N MET A 630 10.25 -3.45 -15.48
CA MET A 630 9.42 -2.68 -14.58
C MET A 630 8.99 -1.33 -15.17
N MET A 631 9.76 -0.72 -16.06
CA MET A 631 9.33 0.47 -16.81
C MET A 631 8.15 0.19 -17.76
N LEU A 632 7.95 -1.03 -18.18
CA LEU A 632 6.79 -1.46 -18.97
C LEU A 632 5.61 -1.92 -18.11
N SER A 633 5.83 -2.17 -16.82
CA SER A 633 4.87 -2.70 -15.87
C SER A 633 4.08 -1.61 -15.15
N ASP A 634 2.91 -1.96 -14.64
CA ASP A 634 2.09 -1.10 -13.77
C ASP A 634 2.04 -1.56 -12.29
N ASP A 635 2.86 -2.53 -11.91
CA ASP A 635 3.08 -2.95 -10.52
C ASP A 635 4.34 -2.29 -9.91
N PRO A 636 4.39 -2.15 -8.58
CA PRO A 636 5.61 -1.71 -7.89
C PRO A 636 6.62 -2.84 -7.74
N ALA A 637 7.91 -2.48 -7.67
CA ALA A 637 8.99 -3.42 -7.41
C ALA A 637 10.07 -2.84 -6.49
N LEU A 638 10.72 -3.74 -5.75
CA LEU A 638 11.98 -3.54 -5.05
C LEU A 638 13.08 -4.26 -5.83
N ILE A 639 14.07 -3.52 -6.33
CA ILE A 639 15.24 -4.07 -7.02
C ILE A 639 16.44 -3.94 -6.06
N ILE A 640 17.06 -5.08 -5.73
CA ILE A 640 18.21 -5.15 -4.81
C ILE A 640 19.46 -5.45 -5.62
N GLU A 641 20.19 -4.40 -6.00
CA GLU A 641 21.40 -4.50 -6.80
C GLU A 641 22.55 -5.13 -6.00
N PRO A 642 23.34 -6.06 -6.58
CA PRO A 642 24.50 -6.64 -5.89
C PRO A 642 25.60 -5.59 -5.72
N LEU A 643 25.92 -5.21 -4.48
CA LEU A 643 26.83 -4.10 -4.18
C LEU A 643 28.21 -4.23 -4.84
N ASN A 644 28.77 -5.43 -4.84
CA ASN A 644 30.07 -5.68 -5.49
C ASN A 644 30.00 -5.68 -7.04
N GLY A 645 28.79 -5.80 -7.61
CA GLY A 645 28.56 -5.85 -9.05
C GLY A 645 29.00 -4.60 -9.81
N TYR A 646 28.97 -3.43 -9.19
CA TYR A 646 29.31 -2.17 -9.86
C TYR A 646 30.72 -2.12 -10.44
N ARG A 647 31.68 -2.81 -9.82
CA ARG A 647 33.07 -2.85 -10.21
C ARG A 647 33.47 -4.11 -10.99
N LEU A 648 32.58 -5.11 -11.01
CA LEU A 648 32.81 -6.33 -11.79
C LEU A 648 32.71 -6.01 -13.29
N LYS A 649 33.53 -6.74 -14.08
CA LYS A 649 33.54 -6.59 -15.53
C LYS A 649 32.46 -7.44 -16.18
N GLU A 650 31.64 -6.81 -17.00
CA GLU A 650 30.60 -7.44 -17.80
C GLU A 650 30.73 -6.98 -19.26
N LYS A 651 30.24 -7.78 -20.21
CA LYS A 651 30.15 -7.35 -21.62
C LYS A 651 29.03 -6.30 -21.75
N MET A 652 29.28 -5.21 -22.47
CA MET A 652 28.27 -4.20 -22.75
C MET A 652 27.20 -4.78 -23.70
N PRO A 653 25.91 -4.77 -23.31
CA PRO A 653 24.84 -5.20 -24.22
C PRO A 653 24.68 -4.26 -25.41
N ALA A 654 24.47 -4.81 -26.62
CA ALA A 654 24.21 -4.03 -27.82
C ALA A 654 22.79 -3.42 -27.83
N ASN A 655 21.83 -4.10 -27.19
CA ASN A 655 20.42 -3.67 -27.11
C ASN A 655 20.07 -3.07 -25.73
N ILE A 656 20.97 -2.22 -25.20
CA ILE A 656 20.78 -1.53 -23.93
C ILE A 656 19.42 -0.76 -23.90
N GLY A 657 18.68 -0.85 -22.79
CA GLY A 657 17.37 -0.23 -22.65
C GLY A 657 16.21 -0.97 -23.32
N GLU A 658 16.46 -2.06 -24.06
CA GLU A 658 15.45 -2.83 -24.79
C GLU A 658 15.23 -4.23 -24.25
N PHE A 659 16.29 -4.91 -23.79
CA PHE A 659 16.17 -6.25 -23.22
C PHE A 659 15.43 -6.25 -21.88
N THR A 660 14.72 -7.35 -21.63
CA THR A 660 13.87 -7.50 -20.43
C THR A 660 14.14 -8.85 -19.77
N VAL A 661 14.01 -8.88 -18.43
CA VAL A 661 14.10 -10.12 -17.64
C VAL A 661 12.69 -10.45 -17.13
N PRO A 662 12.15 -11.65 -17.42
CA PRO A 662 10.82 -12.05 -16.96
C PRO A 662 10.82 -12.31 -15.44
N LEU A 663 9.69 -12.01 -14.79
CA LEU A 663 9.51 -12.25 -13.36
C LEU A 663 9.02 -13.66 -13.09
N GLY A 664 9.57 -14.28 -12.03
CA GLY A 664 9.16 -15.61 -11.58
C GLY A 664 9.67 -16.76 -12.45
N LYS A 665 10.67 -16.53 -13.26
CA LYS A 665 11.32 -17.52 -14.10
C LYS A 665 12.78 -17.70 -13.66
N PRO A 666 13.13 -18.77 -12.94
CA PRO A 666 14.52 -19.09 -12.61
C PRO A 666 15.35 -19.43 -13.86
N GLU A 667 16.66 -19.20 -13.76
CA GLU A 667 17.63 -19.53 -14.79
C GLU A 667 18.54 -20.67 -14.33
N VAL A 668 18.67 -21.71 -15.15
CA VAL A 668 19.64 -22.80 -14.91
C VAL A 668 21.01 -22.32 -15.38
N MET A 669 21.89 -22.02 -14.45
CA MET A 669 23.23 -21.51 -14.71
C MET A 669 24.23 -22.60 -15.10
N THR A 670 24.05 -23.79 -14.55
CA THR A 670 24.86 -24.98 -14.83
C THR A 670 23.95 -26.20 -14.75
N GLU A 671 23.97 -27.04 -15.78
CA GLU A 671 23.28 -28.32 -15.76
C GLU A 671 24.03 -29.31 -14.85
N GLY A 672 23.30 -30.15 -14.12
CA GLY A 672 23.85 -31.14 -13.22
C GLY A 672 22.93 -32.33 -12.97
N THR A 673 23.42 -33.39 -12.35
CA THR A 673 22.67 -34.64 -12.13
C THR A 673 22.67 -35.12 -10.68
N ASP A 674 23.54 -34.59 -9.82
CA ASP A 674 23.73 -35.12 -8.47
C ASP A 674 23.02 -34.31 -7.39
N VAL A 675 23.12 -32.97 -7.43
CA VAL A 675 22.53 -32.06 -6.43
C VAL A 675 21.98 -30.83 -7.12
N THR A 676 20.78 -30.38 -6.72
CA THR A 676 20.23 -29.06 -7.07
C THR A 676 20.71 -28.03 -6.05
N LEU A 677 21.40 -26.97 -6.51
CA LEU A 677 21.82 -25.82 -5.70
C LEU A 677 21.02 -24.59 -6.12
N VAL A 678 20.23 -24.03 -5.20
CA VAL A 678 19.33 -22.90 -5.44
C VAL A 678 19.81 -21.67 -4.70
N THR A 679 20.00 -20.56 -5.43
CA THR A 679 20.46 -19.30 -4.86
C THR A 679 20.01 -18.10 -5.68
N TYR A 680 20.44 -16.88 -5.31
CA TYR A 680 20.12 -15.63 -5.99
C TYR A 680 21.18 -14.54 -5.72
N GLY A 681 21.10 -13.46 -6.47
CA GLY A 681 21.88 -12.24 -6.25
C GLY A 681 23.39 -12.48 -6.28
N SER A 682 24.14 -11.83 -5.41
CA SER A 682 25.60 -11.98 -5.31
C SER A 682 26.05 -13.41 -4.95
N CYS A 683 25.19 -14.19 -4.31
CA CYS A 683 25.49 -15.58 -3.95
C CYS A 683 25.62 -16.50 -5.17
N VAL A 684 25.08 -16.13 -6.32
CA VAL A 684 25.22 -16.91 -7.57
C VAL A 684 26.70 -17.08 -7.93
N ARG A 685 27.52 -16.02 -7.83
CA ARG A 685 28.95 -16.10 -8.13
C ARG A 685 29.69 -16.99 -7.14
N ILE A 686 29.35 -16.91 -5.86
CA ILE A 686 29.96 -17.77 -4.82
C ILE A 686 29.59 -19.24 -5.07
N ALA A 687 28.33 -19.49 -5.44
CA ALA A 687 27.86 -20.82 -5.80
C ALA A 687 28.58 -21.36 -7.06
N GLN A 688 28.84 -20.51 -8.05
CA GLN A 688 29.64 -20.92 -9.24
C GLN A 688 31.03 -21.36 -8.86
N ASP A 689 31.74 -20.65 -7.94
CA ASP A 689 33.03 -21.03 -7.45
C ASP A 689 33.00 -22.39 -6.73
N ALA A 690 32.00 -22.63 -5.89
CA ALA A 690 31.80 -23.92 -5.21
C ALA A 690 31.50 -25.06 -6.21
N VAL A 691 30.69 -24.82 -7.23
CA VAL A 691 30.34 -25.78 -8.28
C VAL A 691 31.57 -26.19 -9.06
N GLU A 692 32.48 -25.24 -9.38
CA GLU A 692 33.73 -25.55 -10.06
C GLU A 692 34.67 -26.42 -9.21
N GLN A 693 34.77 -26.15 -7.90
CA GLN A 693 35.51 -26.97 -6.96
C GLN A 693 34.91 -28.39 -6.88
N LEU A 694 33.58 -28.51 -6.74
CA LEU A 694 32.87 -29.79 -6.68
C LEU A 694 33.05 -30.64 -7.94
N ARG A 695 33.12 -29.99 -9.11
CA ARG A 695 33.39 -30.67 -10.38
C ARG A 695 34.74 -31.40 -10.36
N GLY A 696 35.74 -30.82 -9.68
CA GLY A 696 37.05 -31.47 -9.46
C GLY A 696 36.98 -32.74 -8.62
N PHE A 697 35.88 -32.95 -7.88
CA PHE A 697 35.61 -34.14 -7.08
C PHE A 697 34.52 -35.03 -7.71
N ASN A 698 34.22 -34.86 -9.00
CA ASN A 698 33.20 -35.58 -9.76
C ASN A 698 31.77 -35.44 -9.19
N VAL A 699 31.45 -34.31 -8.59
CA VAL A 699 30.07 -33.98 -8.18
C VAL A 699 29.45 -33.04 -9.22
N SER A 700 28.34 -33.46 -9.79
CA SER A 700 27.63 -32.76 -10.87
C SER A 700 26.47 -31.94 -10.28
N VAL A 701 26.65 -30.65 -10.07
CA VAL A 701 25.70 -29.75 -9.45
C VAL A 701 24.88 -28.99 -10.50
N GLU A 702 23.55 -29.01 -10.36
CA GLU A 702 22.65 -28.11 -11.11
C GLU A 702 22.44 -26.84 -10.33
N LEU A 703 23.07 -25.75 -10.82
CA LEU A 703 22.98 -24.44 -10.20
C LEU A 703 21.83 -23.63 -10.79
N ILE A 704 20.94 -23.16 -9.94
CA ILE A 704 19.75 -22.38 -10.33
C ILE A 704 19.78 -21.00 -9.66
N ASP A 705 19.74 -19.94 -10.48
CA ASP A 705 19.49 -18.55 -10.06
C ASP A 705 17.98 -18.28 -10.08
N VAL A 706 17.38 -17.99 -8.93
CA VAL A 706 15.94 -17.73 -8.85
C VAL A 706 15.53 -16.38 -9.42
N GLN A 707 16.44 -15.43 -9.55
CA GLN A 707 16.27 -14.09 -10.12
C GLN A 707 15.23 -13.22 -9.38
N THR A 708 14.14 -13.80 -8.91
CA THR A 708 13.07 -13.11 -8.20
C THR A 708 12.56 -13.90 -7.00
N LEU A 709 12.34 -13.25 -5.87
CA LEU A 709 11.75 -13.86 -4.67
C LEU A 709 10.22 -13.65 -4.59
N LEU A 710 9.72 -12.52 -5.10
CA LEU A 710 8.30 -12.25 -5.29
C LEU A 710 8.08 -11.72 -6.72
N PRO A 711 7.53 -12.52 -7.64
CA PRO A 711 7.11 -13.92 -7.50
C PRO A 711 8.28 -14.91 -7.46
N PHE A 712 8.03 -16.11 -6.93
CA PHE A 712 9.01 -17.19 -6.87
C PHE A 712 8.63 -18.31 -7.83
N ASP A 713 9.58 -18.76 -8.65
CA ASP A 713 9.52 -19.95 -9.52
C ASP A 713 8.09 -20.38 -9.98
N LEU A 714 7.50 -19.59 -10.87
CA LEU A 714 6.14 -19.85 -11.38
C LEU A 714 6.06 -21.06 -12.31
N GLU A 715 7.19 -21.49 -12.88
CA GLU A 715 7.27 -22.60 -13.83
C GLU A 715 7.71 -23.92 -13.18
N HIS A 716 7.95 -23.93 -11.87
CA HIS A 716 8.44 -25.07 -11.09
C HIS A 716 9.77 -25.64 -11.62
N VAL A 717 10.67 -24.77 -12.04
CA VAL A 717 11.98 -25.15 -12.60
C VAL A 717 12.81 -25.89 -11.54
N ILE A 718 12.74 -25.47 -10.28
CA ILE A 718 13.48 -26.05 -9.17
C ILE A 718 12.99 -27.48 -8.87
N VAL A 719 11.68 -27.71 -8.88
CA VAL A 719 11.13 -29.05 -8.68
C VAL A 719 11.53 -29.99 -9.82
N LYS A 720 11.53 -29.50 -11.08
CA LYS A 720 11.98 -30.28 -12.24
C LYS A 720 13.46 -30.69 -12.13
N SER A 721 14.28 -29.81 -11.60
CA SER A 721 15.69 -30.13 -11.26
C SER A 721 15.76 -31.21 -10.18
N LEU A 722 14.99 -31.04 -9.11
CA LEU A 722 14.93 -31.98 -8.00
C LEU A 722 14.43 -33.38 -8.40
N GLU A 723 13.51 -33.49 -9.36
CA GLU A 723 13.10 -34.77 -9.94
C GLU A 723 14.26 -35.57 -10.54
N LYS A 724 15.28 -34.85 -11.02
CA LYS A 724 16.50 -35.44 -11.63
C LYS A 724 17.59 -35.74 -10.59
N THR A 725 17.81 -34.78 -9.65
CA THR A 725 18.97 -34.84 -8.74
C THR A 725 18.68 -35.54 -7.41
N ASN A 726 17.41 -35.54 -6.96
CA ASN A 726 16.90 -36.07 -5.69
C ASN A 726 17.55 -35.48 -4.42
N LYS A 727 18.40 -34.45 -4.54
CA LYS A 727 19.08 -33.73 -3.46
C LYS A 727 19.02 -32.24 -3.72
N ILE A 728 18.82 -31.45 -2.66
CA ILE A 728 18.69 -30.00 -2.79
C ILE A 728 19.37 -29.25 -1.66
N VAL A 729 20.03 -28.16 -2.02
CA VAL A 729 20.61 -27.18 -1.10
C VAL A 729 20.09 -25.80 -1.48
N PHE A 730 19.60 -25.06 -0.49
CA PHE A 730 19.25 -23.65 -0.62
C PHE A 730 20.35 -22.80 0.01
N PHE A 731 20.83 -21.83 -0.74
CA PHE A 731 21.96 -21.01 -0.34
C PHE A 731 21.63 -19.52 -0.41
N ASP A 732 21.87 -18.80 0.68
CA ASP A 732 21.84 -17.33 0.72
C ASP A 732 22.74 -16.79 1.85
N GLU A 733 22.82 -15.47 1.96
CA GLU A 733 23.55 -14.76 3.02
C GLU A 733 22.63 -14.14 4.10
N ASP A 734 21.33 -14.50 4.12
CA ASP A 734 20.43 -14.15 5.23
C ASP A 734 20.69 -15.08 6.42
N VAL A 735 20.21 -14.73 7.60
CA VAL A 735 20.34 -15.57 8.80
C VAL A 735 19.52 -16.86 8.67
N PRO A 736 19.80 -17.90 9.50
CA PRO A 736 18.97 -19.10 9.51
C PRO A 736 17.49 -18.79 9.73
N GLY A 737 16.63 -19.43 8.93
CA GLY A 737 15.20 -19.06 8.89
C GLY A 737 14.86 -17.90 7.99
N GLY A 738 15.84 -17.36 7.24
CA GLY A 738 15.71 -16.28 6.28
C GLY A 738 15.07 -16.67 4.94
N ALA A 739 15.60 -16.11 3.83
CA ALA A 739 15.04 -16.36 2.51
C ALA A 739 15.18 -17.84 2.07
N THR A 740 16.19 -18.57 2.53
CA THR A 740 16.33 -20.02 2.30
C THR A 740 15.13 -20.80 2.84
N ALA A 741 14.62 -20.45 4.02
CA ALA A 741 13.43 -21.09 4.60
C ALA A 741 12.17 -20.82 3.76
N PHE A 742 12.03 -19.59 3.23
CA PHE A 742 10.96 -19.25 2.30
C PHE A 742 11.04 -20.08 1.00
N MET A 743 12.22 -20.17 0.39
CA MET A 743 12.45 -20.95 -0.83
C MET A 743 12.17 -22.44 -0.58
N MET A 744 12.66 -22.99 0.53
CA MET A 744 12.45 -24.39 0.92
C MET A 744 10.96 -24.70 1.07
N GLN A 745 10.19 -23.87 1.78
CA GLN A 745 8.74 -24.04 1.91
C GLN A 745 8.05 -24.02 0.54
N LYS A 746 8.41 -23.08 -0.32
CA LYS A 746 7.82 -22.99 -1.66
C LYS A 746 8.06 -24.25 -2.48
N VAL A 747 9.30 -24.72 -2.53
CA VAL A 747 9.68 -25.88 -3.34
C VAL A 747 9.14 -27.19 -2.75
N LEU A 748 9.42 -27.42 -1.48
CA LEU A 748 9.13 -28.73 -0.87
C LEU A 748 7.66 -28.92 -0.51
N GLU A 749 7.02 -27.88 0.08
CA GLU A 749 5.63 -27.96 0.55
C GLU A 749 4.64 -27.55 -0.53
N GLU A 750 4.74 -26.30 -1.06
CA GLU A 750 3.72 -25.76 -1.95
C GLU A 750 3.78 -26.38 -3.36
N GLN A 751 4.99 -26.59 -3.91
CA GLN A 751 5.19 -27.18 -5.24
C GLN A 751 5.34 -28.70 -5.20
N GLY A 752 5.38 -29.30 -4.00
CA GLY A 752 5.38 -30.76 -3.81
C GLY A 752 6.71 -31.46 -4.04
N GLY A 753 7.83 -30.73 -4.02
CA GLY A 753 9.18 -31.27 -4.21
C GLY A 753 9.60 -32.30 -3.17
N TYR A 754 9.01 -32.29 -1.96
CA TYR A 754 9.32 -33.25 -0.89
C TYR A 754 9.31 -34.72 -1.35
N ARG A 755 8.43 -35.08 -2.27
CA ARG A 755 8.30 -36.47 -2.77
C ARG A 755 9.47 -36.99 -3.61
N TYR A 756 10.38 -36.11 -4.02
CA TYR A 756 11.52 -36.45 -4.86
C TYR A 756 12.84 -36.54 -4.07
N LEU A 757 12.82 -36.28 -2.76
CA LEU A 757 14.02 -36.30 -1.93
C LEU A 757 14.44 -37.74 -1.60
N ASP A 758 15.76 -38.02 -1.76
CA ASP A 758 16.45 -39.21 -1.25
C ASP A 758 17.53 -38.84 -0.21
N ALA A 759 17.68 -37.57 0.10
CA ALA A 759 18.53 -37.04 1.18
C ALA A 759 17.84 -35.93 1.93
N GLU A 760 18.34 -35.59 3.12
CA GLU A 760 17.82 -34.44 3.89
C GLU A 760 18.06 -33.13 3.13
N PRO A 761 17.02 -32.31 2.91
CA PRO A 761 17.21 -31.02 2.28
C PRO A 761 18.02 -30.09 3.19
N ALA A 762 18.92 -29.30 2.62
CA ALA A 762 19.86 -28.50 3.39
C ALA A 762 19.76 -27.00 3.08
N THR A 763 20.19 -26.19 4.04
CA THR A 763 20.43 -24.76 3.88
C THR A 763 21.87 -24.41 4.20
N VAL A 764 22.43 -23.46 3.43
CA VAL A 764 23.70 -22.80 3.74
C VAL A 764 23.38 -21.33 3.90
N THR A 765 23.62 -20.75 5.08
CA THR A 765 23.18 -19.41 5.48
C THR A 765 24.29 -18.69 6.23
N ALA A 766 24.14 -17.39 6.45
CA ALA A 766 24.94 -16.66 7.42
C ALA A 766 24.79 -17.26 8.83
N LYS A 767 25.68 -16.87 9.75
CA LYS A 767 25.55 -17.18 11.16
C LYS A 767 24.38 -16.42 11.78
N ASP A 768 23.87 -16.89 12.91
CA ASP A 768 22.70 -16.28 13.60
C ASP A 768 23.04 -14.96 14.33
N HIS A 769 23.78 -14.10 13.63
CA HIS A 769 24.13 -12.76 14.05
C HIS A 769 24.49 -11.91 12.81
N ARG A 770 24.49 -10.60 12.95
CA ARG A 770 24.96 -9.71 11.88
C ARG A 770 26.46 -9.89 11.65
N ALA A 771 26.90 -9.76 10.40
CA ALA A 771 28.29 -9.96 10.02
C ALA A 771 29.23 -9.07 10.84
N ALA A 772 30.33 -9.68 11.30
CA ALA A 772 31.39 -8.95 11.97
C ALA A 772 32.19 -8.14 10.94
N TYR A 773 32.87 -7.08 11.41
CA TYR A 773 33.60 -6.15 10.54
C TYR A 773 34.89 -6.77 10.03
N SER A 774 35.32 -6.34 8.82
CA SER A 774 36.54 -6.71 8.10
C SER A 774 36.56 -8.17 7.58
N THR A 775 37.57 -8.48 6.75
CA THR A 775 37.67 -9.70 5.96
C THR A 775 37.47 -10.98 6.78
N ASP A 776 38.17 -11.12 7.91
CA ASP A 776 38.06 -12.32 8.75
C ASP A 776 36.71 -12.45 9.42
N GLY A 777 36.14 -11.30 9.84
CA GLY A 777 34.83 -11.24 10.42
C GLY A 777 33.73 -11.55 9.41
N ASP A 778 33.81 -11.00 8.21
CA ASP A 778 32.92 -11.28 7.10
C ASP A 778 32.96 -12.76 6.69
N TYR A 779 34.19 -13.28 6.46
CA TYR A 779 34.39 -14.68 6.08
C TYR A 779 33.80 -15.67 7.07
N PHE A 780 33.93 -15.38 8.38
CA PHE A 780 33.36 -16.25 9.42
C PHE A 780 31.83 -16.11 9.51
N SER A 781 31.32 -14.90 9.32
CA SER A 781 29.89 -14.60 9.55
C SER A 781 29.00 -14.95 8.38
N ASN A 782 29.46 -14.71 7.15
CA ASN A 782 28.72 -14.98 5.92
C ASN A 782 29.21 -16.26 5.25
N PRO A 783 28.32 -17.02 4.61
CA PRO A 783 28.70 -18.25 3.95
C PRO A 783 29.55 -17.96 2.69
N ASN A 784 30.48 -18.83 2.41
CA ASN A 784 31.46 -18.74 1.32
C ASN A 784 31.43 -20.00 0.43
N ALA A 785 32.30 -20.09 -0.55
CA ALA A 785 32.35 -21.20 -1.49
C ALA A 785 32.71 -22.53 -0.79
N GLU A 786 33.55 -22.45 0.24
CA GLU A 786 33.97 -23.60 1.04
C GLU A 786 32.76 -24.15 1.84
N ASP A 787 31.96 -23.32 2.46
CA ASP A 787 30.76 -23.77 3.21
C ASP A 787 29.77 -24.48 2.28
N VAL A 788 29.55 -23.98 1.07
CA VAL A 788 28.68 -24.62 0.07
C VAL A 788 29.29 -25.95 -0.40
N PHE A 789 30.61 -25.97 -0.66
CA PHE A 789 31.34 -27.17 -1.04
C PHE A 789 31.21 -28.26 0.03
N GLU A 790 31.54 -27.92 1.29
CA GLU A 790 31.51 -28.87 2.40
C GLU A 790 30.11 -29.46 2.61
N LYS A 791 29.07 -28.62 2.53
CA LYS A 791 27.70 -29.08 2.70
C LYS A 791 27.27 -30.05 1.60
N ILE A 792 27.55 -29.72 0.33
CA ILE A 792 27.19 -30.59 -0.79
C ILE A 792 28.04 -31.88 -0.79
N TYR A 793 29.31 -31.76 -0.53
CA TYR A 793 30.19 -32.92 -0.48
C TYR A 793 29.81 -33.89 0.66
N SER A 794 29.42 -33.38 1.82
CA SER A 794 28.91 -34.18 2.93
C SER A 794 27.62 -34.96 2.55
N MET A 795 26.73 -34.35 1.80
CA MET A 795 25.53 -35.05 1.28
C MET A 795 25.91 -36.17 0.30
N MET A 796 26.90 -35.94 -0.53
CA MET A 796 27.39 -36.94 -1.48
C MET A 796 28.13 -38.07 -0.75
N ASN A 797 28.88 -37.76 0.31
CA ASN A 797 29.51 -38.78 1.17
C ASN A 797 28.44 -39.66 1.86
N GLU A 798 27.38 -39.07 2.41
CA GLU A 798 26.27 -39.82 3.01
C GLU A 798 25.60 -40.74 1.97
N TYR A 799 25.36 -40.24 0.76
CA TYR A 799 24.76 -41.00 -0.33
C TYR A 799 25.65 -42.16 -0.83
N ASN A 800 26.95 -41.92 -1.01
CA ASN A 800 27.89 -42.96 -1.47
C ASN A 800 29.29 -42.75 -0.89
N PRO A 801 29.55 -43.25 0.34
CA PRO A 801 30.86 -43.10 1.00
C PRO A 801 32.04 -43.71 0.24
N GLY A 802 31.79 -44.71 -0.61
CA GLY A 802 32.81 -45.36 -1.41
C GLY A 802 33.29 -44.49 -2.57
N ALA A 803 32.43 -43.72 -3.18
CA ALA A 803 32.74 -42.80 -4.27
C ALA A 803 33.23 -41.44 -3.73
N TYR A 804 32.68 -41.01 -2.58
CA TYR A 804 32.99 -39.73 -1.96
C TYR A 804 33.51 -39.93 -0.53
N PRO A 805 34.78 -40.27 -0.32
CA PRO A 805 35.37 -40.51 1.00
C PRO A 805 35.40 -39.22 1.84
N VAL A 806 35.43 -39.36 3.17
CA VAL A 806 35.54 -38.24 4.11
C VAL A 806 36.83 -37.43 3.82
N ILE A 807 36.68 -36.12 3.67
CA ILE A 807 37.78 -35.17 3.46
C ILE A 807 38.09 -34.41 4.75
N PHE A 808 37.08 -34.07 5.55
CA PHE A 808 37.19 -33.25 6.76
C PHE A 808 36.87 -34.03 8.00
#